data_07e156385da7d7caa711234d6f7d6462
#
_entry.id   07e156385da7d7caa711234d6f7d6462
#
_cell.length_a   1.000
_cell.length_b   1.000
_cell.length_c   1.000
_cell.angle_alpha   90.00
_cell.angle_beta   90.00
_cell.angle_gamma   90.00
#
_symmetry.space_group_name_H-M   'P 1'
#
loop_
_entity.id
_entity.type
_entity.pdbx_description
1 polymer ?
#
loop_
_entity_poly.entity_id
_entity_poly.type
_entity_poly.pdbx_seq_one_letter_code
_entity_poly.pdbx_strand_id
1 'polypeptide(L)'
;MVAYRNKSTELYATVSEVKRMARIIKASRMSQPSISQELQACIPPKEISDALVDCYLRTFEGVFRVLHVPSFRRVYDAYWLGTTPAKPSIIHKFLLVCAIAVPFYTGPDQAKLRVSAAKWIQAAAEWQCAPHAKSRLNMIGLQIQILILIARQVCGIDGDHIWIPAGTMLRTAMHLGLHRDPSHFPKISVYHGEMRRRLWATVLEITAQSSLDMGMPPMISVNDYDTKPPSNINDEDMGNGIDTPLDVKPATVFTDSSIQIAFTQTLPTRLEIIRVINNLRFDLSYDDVLHIGTKLISVCREKTIFFKSALAAGRNITPFQIKMADTLVRRFVLCLHRPYFSKANENPRYHYSRKICLDTSLAIYAPATELAPGEEDDWTRMTHRCVGFFKSFFLYAMSTVYYELNSQINERKEDLALFAPLVSARPATTPPSLGLTSLPPQYQLLRQVLESSRQTAVARVQNGETNAKGVVFINCALARIDALIAGTDPEVAVLDAARSSTKEMSQILASVYREEHGEDIDLSPSSSSFAGREHGRGEGADDVTGKHLPTGTGAQTGSSNSTDFSCFDGTMDGLNMLDSDLGDVNMGFDIDINAYMQGLPMDSLDGFHFGRSPEWFYDLDGWAAGSNFGNPGYGV
;
A
#
# COMPACT_ATOMS: atom_id res chain seq x y z
N MET A 1 -48.86 5.41 -12.58
CA MET A 1 -47.64 4.57 -12.28
C MET A 1 -47.87 3.06 -12.42
N VAL A 2 -49.06 2.52 -12.11
CA VAL A 2 -49.34 1.08 -12.23
C VAL A 2 -49.31 0.61 -13.70
N ALA A 3 -49.89 1.37 -14.65
CA ALA A 3 -49.87 1.04 -16.07
C ALA A 3 -48.45 0.99 -16.69
N TYR A 4 -47.48 1.76 -16.14
CA TYR A 4 -46.09 1.75 -16.58
C TYR A 4 -45.31 0.48 -16.17
N ARG A 5 -45.75 -0.19 -15.09
CA ARG A 5 -45.12 -1.43 -14.60
C ARG A 5 -45.59 -2.69 -15.35
N ASN A 6 -46.68 -2.60 -16.08
CA ASN A 6 -47.15 -3.73 -16.86
C ASN A 6 -46.43 -3.78 -18.22
N LYS A 7 -45.55 -4.75 -18.40
CA LYS A 7 -44.72 -4.94 -19.60
C LYS A 7 -45.50 -5.17 -20.88
N SER A 8 -46.80 -5.52 -20.78
CA SER A 8 -47.67 -5.77 -21.92
C SER A 8 -48.41 -4.53 -22.41
N THR A 9 -48.19 -3.36 -21.84
CA THR A 9 -48.89 -2.13 -22.24
C THR A 9 -48.14 -1.39 -23.36
N GLU A 10 -48.88 -0.80 -24.30
CA GLU A 10 -48.35 0.08 -25.35
C GLU A 10 -47.45 1.18 -24.77
N LEU A 11 -47.83 1.78 -23.62
CA LEU A 11 -47.07 2.76 -22.91
C LEU A 11 -45.66 2.23 -22.50
N TYR A 12 -45.58 0.99 -22.04
CA TYR A 12 -44.31 0.38 -21.71
C TYR A 12 -43.41 0.20 -22.95
N ALA A 13 -43.98 -0.21 -24.08
CA ALA A 13 -43.28 -0.36 -25.35
C ALA A 13 -42.73 1.00 -25.81
N THR A 14 -43.56 2.04 -25.83
CA THR A 14 -43.17 3.41 -26.24
C THR A 14 -42.06 3.97 -25.34
N VAL A 15 -42.18 3.87 -24.02
CA VAL A 15 -41.13 4.33 -23.09
C VAL A 15 -39.83 3.53 -23.22
N SER A 16 -39.96 2.22 -23.51
CA SER A 16 -38.79 1.36 -23.75
C SER A 16 -38.04 1.78 -25.04
N GLU A 17 -38.78 2.19 -26.07
CA GLU A 17 -38.20 2.69 -27.30
C GLU A 17 -37.53 4.07 -27.12
N VAL A 18 -38.15 5.00 -26.42
CA VAL A 18 -37.54 6.28 -26.04
C VAL A 18 -36.24 6.05 -25.25
N LYS A 19 -36.25 5.11 -24.29
CA LYS A 19 -35.03 4.74 -23.56
C LYS A 19 -33.97 4.11 -24.48
N ARG A 20 -34.35 3.36 -25.50
CA ARG A 20 -33.44 2.79 -26.50
C ARG A 20 -32.81 3.88 -27.33
N MET A 21 -33.62 4.83 -27.86
CA MET A 21 -33.13 5.98 -28.61
C MET A 21 -32.18 6.85 -27.79
N ALA A 22 -32.54 7.16 -26.53
CA ALA A 22 -31.67 7.93 -25.64
C ALA A 22 -30.32 7.22 -25.39
N ARG A 23 -30.29 5.89 -25.32
CA ARG A 23 -29.04 5.12 -25.20
C ARG A 23 -28.19 5.20 -26.47
N ILE A 24 -28.83 5.10 -27.64
CA ILE A 24 -28.14 5.23 -28.95
C ILE A 24 -27.53 6.62 -29.08
N ILE A 25 -28.28 7.68 -28.76
CA ILE A 25 -27.80 9.06 -28.80
C ILE A 25 -26.62 9.27 -27.83
N LYS A 26 -26.69 8.69 -26.63
CA LYS A 26 -25.57 8.77 -25.68
C LYS A 26 -24.36 8.00 -26.20
N ALA A 27 -24.56 6.85 -26.81
CA ALA A 27 -23.48 6.05 -27.38
C ALA A 27 -22.82 6.70 -28.60
N SER A 28 -23.59 7.41 -29.44
CA SER A 28 -23.05 8.11 -30.62
C SER A 28 -22.22 9.35 -30.29
N ARG A 29 -22.45 9.95 -29.12
CA ARG A 29 -21.70 11.16 -28.69
C ARG A 29 -20.28 10.87 -28.22
N MET A 30 -19.98 9.64 -27.86
CA MET A 30 -18.69 9.26 -27.28
C MET A 30 -18.32 7.83 -27.71
N SER A 31 -17.11 7.64 -28.15
CA SER A 31 -16.56 6.30 -28.44
C SER A 31 -16.53 5.46 -27.17
N GLN A 32 -17.00 4.21 -27.26
CA GLN A 32 -16.74 3.28 -26.19
C GLN A 32 -15.27 2.88 -26.20
N PRO A 33 -14.59 2.85 -25.05
CA PRO A 33 -13.20 2.42 -25.01
C PRO A 33 -13.14 0.95 -25.45
N SER A 34 -12.54 0.72 -26.62
CA SER A 34 -12.17 -0.60 -27.10
C SER A 34 -10.81 -0.98 -26.53
N ILE A 35 -10.51 -2.26 -26.50
CA ILE A 35 -9.16 -2.73 -26.19
C ILE A 35 -8.26 -2.33 -27.35
N SER A 36 -7.19 -1.59 -27.05
CA SER A 36 -6.21 -1.21 -28.07
C SER A 36 -5.48 -2.44 -28.61
N GLN A 37 -5.00 -2.37 -29.86
CA GLN A 37 -4.18 -3.44 -30.43
C GLN A 37 -2.89 -3.64 -29.63
N GLU A 38 -2.33 -2.56 -29.09
CA GLU A 38 -1.15 -2.61 -28.21
C GLU A 38 -1.42 -3.41 -26.94
N LEU A 39 -2.57 -3.21 -26.28
CA LEU A 39 -2.93 -3.99 -25.11
C LEU A 39 -3.16 -5.47 -25.44
N GLN A 40 -3.76 -5.76 -26.61
CA GLN A 40 -3.92 -7.14 -27.08
C GLN A 40 -2.57 -7.83 -27.32
N ALA A 41 -1.60 -7.11 -27.88
CA ALA A 41 -0.24 -7.63 -28.10
C ALA A 41 0.54 -7.85 -26.79
N CYS A 42 0.14 -7.20 -25.70
CA CYS A 42 0.76 -7.36 -24.39
C CYS A 42 0.13 -8.49 -23.54
N ILE A 43 -0.88 -9.21 -24.06
CA ILE A 43 -1.48 -10.36 -23.35
C ILE A 43 -0.47 -11.51 -23.35
N PRO A 44 -0.08 -12.06 -22.17
CA PRO A 44 0.87 -13.16 -22.12
C PRO A 44 0.32 -14.43 -22.81
N PRO A 45 1.17 -15.31 -23.33
CA PRO A 45 0.75 -16.62 -23.79
C PRO A 45 -0.03 -17.40 -22.73
N LYS A 46 -0.85 -18.36 -23.17
CA LYS A 46 -1.76 -19.09 -22.27
C LYS A 46 -1.02 -19.76 -21.12
N GLU A 47 0.12 -20.37 -21.35
CA GLU A 47 0.92 -21.07 -20.36
C GLU A 47 1.42 -20.13 -19.25
N ILE A 48 1.87 -18.94 -19.63
CA ILE A 48 2.30 -17.89 -18.66
C ILE A 48 1.08 -17.34 -17.95
N SER A 49 -0.02 -17.11 -18.67
CA SER A 49 -1.27 -16.61 -18.08
C SER A 49 -1.86 -17.59 -17.06
N ASP A 50 -1.84 -18.90 -17.35
CA ASP A 50 -2.28 -19.95 -16.41
C ASP A 50 -1.44 -19.94 -15.13
N ALA A 51 -0.12 -19.86 -15.25
CA ALA A 51 0.79 -19.79 -14.11
C ALA A 51 0.55 -18.52 -13.26
N LEU A 52 0.33 -17.36 -13.90
CA LEU A 52 0.02 -16.11 -13.21
C LEU A 52 -1.33 -16.19 -12.49
N VAL A 53 -2.37 -16.71 -13.14
CA VAL A 53 -3.68 -16.88 -12.51
C VAL A 53 -3.57 -17.79 -11.28
N ASP A 54 -2.83 -18.89 -11.37
CA ASP A 54 -2.62 -19.78 -10.22
C ASP A 54 -1.85 -19.12 -9.09
N CYS A 55 -0.84 -18.28 -9.41
CA CYS A 55 -0.15 -17.45 -8.41
C CYS A 55 -1.12 -16.52 -7.66
N TYR A 56 -2.00 -15.82 -8.36
CA TYR A 56 -2.98 -14.93 -7.75
C TYR A 56 -3.97 -15.68 -6.85
N LEU A 57 -4.50 -16.81 -7.34
CA LEU A 57 -5.52 -17.58 -6.61
C LEU A 57 -4.99 -18.19 -5.31
N ARG A 58 -3.72 -18.66 -5.30
CA ARG A 58 -3.11 -19.21 -4.08
C ARG A 58 -2.61 -18.14 -3.10
N THR A 59 -2.50 -16.87 -3.53
CA THR A 59 -2.01 -15.76 -2.71
C THR A 59 -3.12 -14.77 -2.36
N PHE A 60 -3.29 -13.72 -3.16
CA PHE A 60 -4.17 -12.58 -2.84
C PHE A 60 -5.66 -12.92 -2.83
N GLU A 61 -6.12 -13.78 -3.75
CA GLU A 61 -7.54 -14.14 -3.78
C GLU A 61 -8.00 -14.80 -2.48
N GLY A 62 -7.21 -15.70 -1.91
CA GLY A 62 -7.56 -16.36 -0.64
C GLY A 62 -7.66 -15.42 0.56
N VAL A 63 -7.10 -14.20 0.45
CA VAL A 63 -7.14 -13.17 1.50
C VAL A 63 -8.25 -12.16 1.25
N PHE A 64 -8.33 -11.60 0.02
CA PHE A 64 -9.22 -10.48 -0.29
C PHE A 64 -10.55 -10.89 -0.93
N ARG A 65 -10.66 -12.09 -1.49
CA ARG A 65 -11.91 -12.67 -2.02
C ARG A 65 -12.66 -11.75 -3.00
N VAL A 66 -11.94 -11.20 -3.99
CA VAL A 66 -12.50 -10.29 -4.99
C VAL A 66 -13.34 -11.02 -6.02
N LEU A 67 -12.94 -12.26 -6.34
CA LEU A 67 -13.56 -13.10 -7.36
C LEU A 67 -14.44 -14.19 -6.75
N HIS A 68 -15.32 -14.74 -7.55
CA HIS A 68 -15.87 -16.08 -7.34
C HIS A 68 -15.08 -17.02 -8.26
N VAL A 69 -14.19 -17.80 -7.68
CA VAL A 69 -13.18 -18.57 -8.42
C VAL A 69 -13.79 -19.47 -9.51
N PRO A 70 -14.85 -20.27 -9.25
CA PRO A 70 -15.44 -21.11 -10.29
C PRO A 70 -16.01 -20.32 -11.49
N SER A 71 -16.63 -19.16 -11.23
CA SER A 71 -17.15 -18.31 -12.31
C SER A 71 -16.03 -17.62 -13.08
N PHE A 72 -14.97 -17.21 -12.40
CA PHE A 72 -13.81 -16.61 -13.04
C PHE A 72 -13.10 -17.62 -13.96
N ARG A 73 -12.82 -18.83 -13.46
CA ARG A 73 -12.21 -19.91 -14.24
C ARG A 73 -13.01 -20.21 -15.51
N ARG A 74 -14.33 -20.36 -15.38
CA ARG A 74 -15.20 -20.63 -16.56
C ARG A 74 -15.08 -19.54 -17.63
N VAL A 75 -15.09 -18.27 -17.22
CA VAL A 75 -14.98 -17.14 -18.17
C VAL A 75 -13.57 -17.06 -18.77
N TYR A 76 -12.55 -17.36 -17.99
CA TYR A 76 -11.15 -17.41 -18.41
C TYR A 76 -10.93 -18.52 -19.46
N ASP A 77 -11.44 -19.73 -19.19
CA ASP A 77 -11.34 -20.87 -20.13
C ASP A 77 -12.10 -20.59 -21.44
N ALA A 78 -13.30 -20.00 -21.34
CA ALA A 78 -14.08 -19.61 -22.52
C ALA A 78 -13.37 -18.55 -23.38
N TYR A 79 -12.60 -17.64 -22.77
CA TYR A 79 -11.77 -16.68 -23.49
C TYR A 79 -10.70 -17.38 -24.34
N TRP A 80 -9.95 -18.31 -23.75
CA TRP A 80 -8.89 -19.04 -24.45
C TRP A 80 -9.41 -20.03 -25.50
N LEU A 81 -10.61 -20.56 -25.32
CA LEU A 81 -11.28 -21.40 -26.30
C LEU A 81 -11.87 -20.61 -27.50
N GLY A 82 -11.85 -19.27 -27.43
CA GLY A 82 -12.42 -18.41 -28.45
C GLY A 82 -13.96 -18.53 -28.61
N THR A 83 -14.64 -19.13 -27.63
CA THR A 83 -16.09 -19.42 -27.71
C THR A 83 -16.96 -18.19 -27.48
N THR A 84 -16.40 -17.13 -26.92
CA THR A 84 -17.14 -15.90 -26.61
C THR A 84 -16.30 -14.68 -26.93
N PRO A 85 -16.85 -13.63 -27.61
CA PRO A 85 -16.15 -12.37 -27.81
C PRO A 85 -15.75 -11.78 -26.46
N ALA A 86 -14.49 -11.48 -26.28
CA ALA A 86 -13.97 -10.98 -25.03
C ALA A 86 -14.46 -9.54 -24.78
N LYS A 87 -15.29 -9.36 -23.75
CA LYS A 87 -15.70 -8.04 -23.29
C LYS A 87 -14.49 -7.33 -22.66
N PRO A 88 -14.31 -6.01 -22.88
CA PRO A 88 -13.21 -5.26 -22.26
C PRO A 88 -13.06 -5.47 -20.75
N SER A 89 -14.19 -5.52 -20.02
CA SER A 89 -14.19 -5.78 -18.57
C SER A 89 -13.60 -7.15 -18.17
N ILE A 90 -13.73 -8.17 -19.02
CA ILE A 90 -13.17 -9.51 -18.76
C ILE A 90 -11.65 -9.45 -18.92
N ILE A 91 -11.18 -8.81 -19.99
CA ILE A 91 -9.74 -8.70 -20.29
C ILE A 91 -9.05 -7.84 -19.22
N HIS A 92 -9.57 -6.66 -18.87
CA HIS A 92 -8.97 -5.84 -17.81
C HIS A 92 -8.93 -6.57 -16.46
N LYS A 93 -10.00 -7.29 -16.10
CA LYS A 93 -10.02 -8.09 -14.86
C LYS A 93 -8.93 -9.17 -14.89
N PHE A 94 -8.82 -9.91 -15.97
CA PHE A 94 -7.83 -10.95 -16.16
C PHE A 94 -6.39 -10.39 -16.12
N LEU A 95 -6.13 -9.29 -16.83
CA LEU A 95 -4.81 -8.67 -16.86
C LEU A 95 -4.39 -8.08 -15.50
N LEU A 96 -5.34 -7.56 -14.72
CA LEU A 96 -5.07 -7.12 -13.35
C LEU A 96 -4.75 -8.29 -12.41
N VAL A 97 -5.43 -9.42 -12.57
CA VAL A 97 -5.09 -10.68 -11.86
C VAL A 97 -3.66 -11.08 -12.20
N CYS A 98 -3.28 -11.05 -13.49
CA CYS A 98 -1.92 -11.32 -13.92
C CYS A 98 -0.91 -10.30 -13.34
N ALA A 99 -1.23 -9.00 -13.33
CA ALA A 99 -0.34 -7.96 -12.81
C ALA A 99 -0.01 -8.19 -11.31
N ILE A 100 -1.03 -8.50 -10.51
CA ILE A 100 -0.85 -8.81 -9.07
C ILE A 100 0.01 -10.07 -8.89
N ALA A 101 -0.05 -11.00 -9.83
CA ALA A 101 0.65 -12.28 -9.76
C ALA A 101 2.12 -12.23 -10.19
N VAL A 102 2.53 -11.23 -10.98
CA VAL A 102 3.90 -11.13 -11.53
C VAL A 102 5.00 -11.32 -10.48
N PRO A 103 4.93 -10.74 -9.27
CA PRO A 103 5.96 -10.94 -8.24
C PRO A 103 6.13 -12.41 -7.79
N PHE A 104 5.09 -13.22 -7.92
CA PHE A 104 5.08 -14.63 -7.49
C PHE A 104 5.49 -15.60 -8.61
N TYR A 105 5.57 -15.10 -9.82
CA TYR A 105 5.97 -15.90 -10.97
C TYR A 105 7.47 -16.17 -10.94
N THR A 106 7.85 -17.43 -11.16
CA THR A 106 9.25 -17.91 -11.12
C THR A 106 9.78 -18.33 -12.49
N GLY A 107 8.98 -18.14 -13.54
CA GLY A 107 9.38 -18.49 -14.89
C GLY A 107 10.24 -17.42 -15.58
N PRO A 108 10.59 -17.63 -16.85
CA PRO A 108 11.38 -16.71 -17.65
C PRO A 108 10.65 -15.37 -17.88
N ASP A 109 11.39 -14.34 -18.29
CA ASP A 109 10.87 -13.03 -18.72
C ASP A 109 10.17 -12.21 -17.59
N GLN A 110 10.48 -12.46 -16.33
CA GLN A 110 9.85 -11.74 -15.20
C GLN A 110 10.02 -10.22 -15.31
N ALA A 111 11.19 -9.71 -15.73
CA ALA A 111 11.42 -8.27 -15.92
C ALA A 111 10.49 -7.68 -17.00
N LYS A 112 10.31 -8.38 -18.13
CA LYS A 112 9.38 -7.97 -19.19
C LYS A 112 7.92 -7.99 -18.70
N LEU A 113 7.57 -8.97 -17.86
CA LEU A 113 6.22 -9.04 -17.27
C LEU A 113 5.95 -7.89 -16.30
N ARG A 114 6.97 -7.39 -15.55
CA ARG A 114 6.83 -6.17 -14.74
C ARG A 114 6.48 -4.95 -15.59
N VAL A 115 7.19 -4.75 -16.69
CA VAL A 115 6.89 -3.65 -17.63
C VAL A 115 5.48 -3.79 -18.22
N SER A 116 5.08 -5.02 -18.57
CA SER A 116 3.74 -5.31 -19.08
C SER A 116 2.66 -5.06 -18.02
N ALA A 117 2.92 -5.41 -16.76
CA ALA A 117 2.00 -5.18 -15.64
C ALA A 117 1.67 -3.69 -15.48
N ALA A 118 2.66 -2.81 -15.63
CA ALA A 118 2.43 -1.36 -15.60
C ALA A 118 1.44 -0.92 -16.70
N LYS A 119 1.61 -1.41 -17.93
CA LYS A 119 0.71 -1.14 -19.04
C LYS A 119 -0.71 -1.68 -18.79
N TRP A 120 -0.83 -2.88 -18.21
CA TRP A 120 -2.14 -3.47 -17.87
C TRP A 120 -2.88 -2.66 -16.82
N ILE A 121 -2.17 -2.18 -15.78
CA ILE A 121 -2.75 -1.36 -14.72
C ILE A 121 -3.21 -0.02 -15.28
N GLN A 122 -2.37 0.65 -16.09
CA GLN A 122 -2.71 1.92 -16.72
C GLN A 122 -3.94 1.77 -17.64
N ALA A 123 -3.95 0.79 -18.54
CA ALA A 123 -5.08 0.55 -19.44
C ALA A 123 -6.39 0.25 -18.69
N ALA A 124 -6.33 -0.48 -17.58
CA ALA A 124 -7.50 -0.73 -16.73
C ALA A 124 -7.99 0.55 -16.02
N ALA A 125 -7.07 1.40 -15.55
CA ALA A 125 -7.42 2.67 -14.93
C ALA A 125 -8.05 3.65 -15.95
N GLU A 126 -7.49 3.77 -17.13
CA GLU A 126 -8.05 4.55 -18.24
C GLU A 126 -9.45 4.05 -18.63
N TRP A 127 -9.62 2.72 -18.76
CA TRP A 127 -10.92 2.13 -19.02
C TRP A 127 -11.93 2.45 -17.91
N GLN A 128 -11.52 2.43 -16.65
CA GLN A 128 -12.38 2.73 -15.50
C GLN A 128 -12.83 4.19 -15.51
N CYS A 129 -11.97 5.13 -15.88
CA CYS A 129 -12.22 6.57 -15.92
C CYS A 129 -12.84 7.05 -17.26
N ALA A 130 -12.84 6.22 -18.31
CA ALA A 130 -13.32 6.61 -19.62
C ALA A 130 -14.80 7.07 -19.60
N PRO A 131 -15.24 7.90 -20.55
CA PRO A 131 -16.63 8.34 -20.68
C PRO A 131 -17.64 7.18 -20.59
N HIS A 132 -18.88 7.44 -20.21
CA HIS A 132 -19.92 6.46 -19.89
C HIS A 132 -19.65 5.61 -18.62
N ALA A 133 -19.02 6.20 -17.62
CA ALA A 133 -18.76 5.57 -16.34
C ALA A 133 -19.98 4.81 -15.74
N LYS A 134 -21.21 5.26 -16.03
CA LYS A 134 -22.44 4.60 -15.57
C LYS A 134 -22.54 3.12 -16.01
N SER A 135 -21.99 2.74 -17.14
CA SER A 135 -21.98 1.34 -17.60
C SER A 135 -21.03 0.46 -16.78
N ARG A 136 -20.07 1.08 -16.08
CA ARG A 136 -19.08 0.45 -15.21
C ARG A 136 -19.44 0.53 -13.73
N LEU A 137 -20.47 1.31 -13.36
CA LEU A 137 -21.03 1.34 -12.00
C LEU A 137 -21.86 0.07 -11.76
N ASN A 138 -21.19 -1.04 -11.59
CA ASN A 138 -21.75 -2.37 -11.30
C ASN A 138 -20.72 -3.22 -10.55
N MET A 139 -21.09 -4.44 -10.16
CA MET A 139 -20.23 -5.34 -9.40
C MET A 139 -18.89 -5.64 -10.11
N ILE A 140 -18.89 -5.80 -11.44
CA ILE A 140 -17.67 -6.07 -12.22
C ILE A 140 -16.74 -4.84 -12.21
N GLY A 141 -17.29 -3.64 -12.38
CA GLY A 141 -16.53 -2.40 -12.30
C GLY A 141 -15.92 -2.19 -10.91
N LEU A 142 -16.64 -2.53 -9.84
CA LEU A 142 -16.12 -2.48 -8.47
C LEU A 142 -14.99 -3.52 -8.27
N GLN A 143 -15.13 -4.75 -8.78
CA GLN A 143 -14.05 -5.74 -8.75
C GLN A 143 -12.78 -5.23 -9.46
N ILE A 144 -12.93 -4.62 -10.64
CA ILE A 144 -11.80 -4.03 -11.38
C ILE A 144 -11.18 -2.89 -10.56
N GLN A 145 -11.97 -2.02 -9.94
CA GLN A 145 -11.48 -0.93 -9.09
C GLN A 145 -10.67 -1.45 -7.89
N ILE A 146 -11.15 -2.49 -7.23
CA ILE A 146 -10.44 -3.17 -6.14
C ILE A 146 -9.11 -3.76 -6.66
N LEU A 147 -9.14 -4.48 -7.77
CA LEU A 147 -7.94 -5.09 -8.38
C LEU A 147 -6.91 -4.04 -8.83
N ILE A 148 -7.34 -2.87 -9.36
CA ILE A 148 -6.44 -1.76 -9.68
C ILE A 148 -5.69 -1.29 -8.42
N LEU A 149 -6.38 -1.12 -7.29
CA LEU A 149 -5.76 -0.67 -6.04
C LEU A 149 -4.73 -1.67 -5.53
N ILE A 150 -5.07 -2.96 -5.53
CA ILE A 150 -4.14 -4.01 -5.12
C ILE A 150 -2.95 -4.07 -6.08
N ALA A 151 -3.18 -4.03 -7.40
CA ALA A 151 -2.13 -4.10 -8.41
C ALA A 151 -1.16 -2.91 -8.34
N ARG A 152 -1.67 -1.69 -8.12
CA ARG A 152 -0.85 -0.49 -7.92
C ARG A 152 0.09 -0.64 -6.73
N GLN A 153 -0.42 -1.11 -5.59
CA GLN A 153 0.40 -1.35 -4.41
C GLN A 153 1.41 -2.48 -4.65
N VAL A 154 1.01 -3.59 -5.26
CA VAL A 154 1.89 -4.73 -5.52
C VAL A 154 3.02 -4.35 -6.48
N CYS A 155 2.71 -3.64 -7.56
CA CYS A 155 3.68 -3.26 -8.59
C CYS A 155 4.39 -1.92 -8.31
N GLY A 156 4.07 -1.21 -7.22
CA GLY A 156 4.68 0.08 -6.88
C GLY A 156 4.32 1.23 -7.84
N ILE A 157 3.18 1.15 -8.51
CA ILE A 157 2.71 2.16 -9.48
C ILE A 157 1.69 3.06 -8.80
N ASP A 158 2.02 4.32 -8.55
CA ASP A 158 1.21 5.27 -7.77
C ASP A 158 0.72 4.68 -6.43
N GLY A 159 1.44 3.68 -5.89
CA GLY A 159 1.04 2.95 -4.69
C GLY A 159 1.10 3.78 -3.41
N ASP A 160 1.82 4.89 -3.43
CA ASP A 160 1.97 5.79 -2.28
C ASP A 160 0.73 6.68 -2.06
N HIS A 161 -0.18 6.79 -3.03
CA HIS A 161 -1.39 7.62 -2.96
C HIS A 161 -2.68 6.81 -2.83
N ILE A 162 -2.66 5.69 -2.10
CA ILE A 162 -3.77 4.73 -2.02
C ILE A 162 -5.04 5.28 -1.36
N TRP A 163 -4.95 6.27 -0.47
CA TRP A 163 -6.09 6.71 0.36
C TRP A 163 -7.19 7.38 -0.45
N ILE A 164 -6.83 8.27 -1.40
CA ILE A 164 -7.81 8.96 -2.26
C ILE A 164 -8.58 7.96 -3.13
N PRO A 165 -7.93 7.09 -3.92
CA PRO A 165 -8.67 6.11 -4.72
C PRO A 165 -9.40 5.06 -3.87
N ALA A 166 -8.94 4.71 -2.67
CA ALA A 166 -9.69 3.87 -1.73
C ALA A 166 -10.98 4.56 -1.27
N GLY A 167 -10.95 5.87 -1.03
CA GLY A 167 -12.15 6.67 -0.76
C GLY A 167 -13.12 6.68 -1.94
N THR A 168 -12.63 6.76 -3.16
CA THR A 168 -13.46 6.64 -4.37
C THR A 168 -14.09 5.25 -4.48
N MET A 169 -13.33 4.19 -4.23
CA MET A 169 -13.82 2.80 -4.19
C MET A 169 -14.92 2.63 -3.13
N LEU A 170 -14.71 3.15 -1.92
CA LEU A 170 -15.71 3.10 -0.85
C LEU A 170 -17.01 3.76 -1.27
N ARG A 171 -16.95 5.00 -1.82
CA ARG A 171 -18.14 5.71 -2.29
C ARG A 171 -18.82 5.01 -3.46
N THR A 172 -18.07 4.40 -4.36
CA THR A 172 -18.62 3.56 -5.44
C THR A 172 -19.37 2.36 -4.87
N ALA A 173 -18.80 1.65 -3.91
CA ALA A 173 -19.46 0.52 -3.25
C ALA A 173 -20.74 0.95 -2.51
N MET A 174 -20.72 2.09 -1.81
CA MET A 174 -21.91 2.66 -1.16
C MET A 174 -22.96 3.08 -2.18
N HIS A 175 -22.58 3.71 -3.28
CA HIS A 175 -23.48 4.07 -4.38
C HIS A 175 -24.18 2.84 -4.98
N LEU A 176 -23.46 1.72 -5.09
CA LEU A 176 -24.04 0.43 -5.49
C LEU A 176 -24.89 -0.22 -4.41
N GLY A 177 -24.95 0.37 -3.21
CA GLY A 177 -25.75 -0.10 -2.08
C GLY A 177 -25.13 -1.29 -1.35
N LEU A 178 -23.81 -1.53 -1.43
CA LEU A 178 -23.16 -2.65 -0.73
C LEU A 178 -23.11 -2.44 0.80
N HIS A 179 -23.21 -1.22 1.26
CA HIS A 179 -23.29 -0.88 2.69
C HIS A 179 -24.61 -1.31 3.36
N ARG A 180 -25.62 -1.71 2.57
CA ARG A 180 -26.89 -2.23 3.06
C ARG A 180 -26.94 -3.74 2.85
N ASP A 181 -27.30 -4.48 3.91
CA ASP A 181 -27.36 -5.95 3.83
C ASP A 181 -28.31 -6.43 2.73
N PRO A 182 -27.91 -7.41 1.92
CA PRO A 182 -28.74 -7.96 0.84
C PRO A 182 -30.11 -8.48 1.29
N SER A 183 -30.30 -8.84 2.56
CA SER A 183 -31.59 -9.26 3.11
C SER A 183 -32.67 -8.21 3.01
N HIS A 184 -32.32 -6.91 2.90
CA HIS A 184 -33.25 -5.83 2.64
C HIS A 184 -33.78 -5.77 1.20
N PHE A 185 -33.20 -6.58 0.30
CA PHE A 185 -33.51 -6.53 -1.13
C PHE A 185 -33.97 -7.90 -1.65
N PRO A 186 -35.28 -8.24 -1.51
CA PRO A 186 -35.79 -9.58 -1.80
C PRO A 186 -35.67 -10.04 -3.26
N LYS A 187 -35.24 -9.14 -4.17
CA LYS A 187 -35.02 -9.46 -5.59
C LYS A 187 -33.57 -9.79 -5.91
N ILE A 188 -32.65 -9.69 -4.95
CA ILE A 188 -31.25 -10.07 -5.13
C ILE A 188 -31.15 -11.57 -4.88
N SER A 189 -30.59 -12.33 -5.85
CA SER A 189 -30.36 -13.76 -5.67
C SER A 189 -29.35 -14.03 -4.55
N VAL A 190 -29.43 -15.22 -3.97
CA VAL A 190 -28.54 -15.67 -2.89
C VAL A 190 -27.07 -15.49 -3.27
N TYR A 191 -26.68 -15.89 -4.49
CA TYR A 191 -25.35 -15.70 -5.04
C TYR A 191 -24.91 -14.22 -5.07
N HIS A 192 -25.74 -13.33 -5.63
CA HIS A 192 -25.40 -11.92 -5.69
C HIS A 192 -25.40 -11.26 -4.30
N GLY A 193 -26.24 -11.74 -3.40
CA GLY A 193 -26.25 -11.30 -2.00
C GLY A 193 -24.92 -11.59 -1.31
N GLU A 194 -24.43 -12.82 -1.46
CA GLU A 194 -23.17 -13.23 -0.85
C GLU A 194 -21.95 -12.52 -1.49
N MET A 195 -21.94 -12.36 -2.82
CA MET A 195 -20.89 -11.58 -3.50
C MET A 195 -20.86 -10.12 -3.03
N ARG A 196 -22.01 -9.52 -2.69
CA ARG A 196 -22.07 -8.16 -2.13
C ARG A 196 -21.44 -8.10 -0.75
N ARG A 197 -21.71 -9.07 0.13
CA ARG A 197 -21.09 -9.17 1.47
C ARG A 197 -19.58 -9.33 1.37
N ARG A 198 -19.10 -10.22 0.49
CA ARG A 198 -17.66 -10.44 0.25
C ARG A 198 -16.96 -9.18 -0.24
N LEU A 199 -17.48 -8.55 -1.29
CA LEU A 199 -16.87 -7.33 -1.83
C LEU A 199 -16.94 -6.17 -0.84
N TRP A 200 -18.00 -6.08 -0.04
CA TRP A 200 -18.10 -5.08 1.02
C TRP A 200 -17.03 -5.29 2.09
N ALA A 201 -16.82 -6.53 2.54
CA ALA A 201 -15.74 -6.86 3.48
C ALA A 201 -14.35 -6.49 2.93
N THR A 202 -14.09 -6.74 1.63
CA THR A 202 -12.85 -6.34 0.97
C THR A 202 -12.70 -4.82 0.89
N VAL A 203 -13.76 -4.10 0.54
CA VAL A 203 -13.78 -2.63 0.52
C VAL A 203 -13.45 -2.06 1.89
N LEU A 204 -14.06 -2.59 2.96
CA LEU A 204 -13.78 -2.18 4.33
C LEU A 204 -12.32 -2.44 4.72
N GLU A 205 -11.79 -3.61 4.35
CA GLU A 205 -10.40 -3.97 4.64
C GLU A 205 -9.42 -3.00 3.97
N ILE A 206 -9.53 -2.79 2.66
CA ILE A 206 -8.66 -1.88 1.92
C ILE A 206 -8.78 -0.45 2.45
N THR A 207 -9.99 -0.02 2.82
CA THR A 207 -10.24 1.31 3.38
C THR A 207 -9.54 1.50 4.73
N ALA A 208 -9.60 0.49 5.62
CA ALA A 208 -8.92 0.53 6.90
C ALA A 208 -7.39 0.53 6.72
N GLN A 209 -6.86 -0.34 5.85
CA GLN A 209 -5.43 -0.42 5.58
C GLN A 209 -4.90 0.89 4.98
N SER A 210 -5.60 1.48 4.00
CA SER A 210 -5.18 2.73 3.38
C SER A 210 -5.19 3.91 4.35
N SER A 211 -6.14 3.97 5.29
CA SER A 211 -6.15 5.00 6.34
C SER A 211 -4.97 4.83 7.30
N LEU A 212 -4.62 3.58 7.66
CA LEU A 212 -3.44 3.31 8.48
C LEU A 212 -2.15 3.71 7.75
N ASP A 213 -1.99 3.31 6.48
CA ASP A 213 -0.77 3.58 5.70
C ASP A 213 -0.51 5.07 5.49
N MET A 214 -1.58 5.86 5.35
CA MET A 214 -1.48 7.30 5.05
C MET A 214 -1.63 8.19 6.30
N GLY A 215 -1.79 7.63 7.52
CA GLY A 215 -2.04 8.38 8.76
C GLY A 215 -3.29 9.24 8.71
N MET A 216 -4.25 8.80 7.97
CA MET A 216 -5.48 9.54 7.81
C MET A 216 -6.57 8.96 8.72
N PRO A 217 -7.56 9.79 9.13
CA PRO A 217 -8.68 9.29 9.90
C PRO A 217 -9.45 8.23 9.11
N PRO A 218 -10.20 7.32 9.79
CA PRO A 218 -10.99 6.33 9.11
C PRO A 218 -12.07 7.01 8.25
N MET A 219 -12.23 6.54 7.01
CA MET A 219 -13.22 7.08 6.05
C MET A 219 -14.64 6.57 6.31
N ILE A 220 -14.83 5.63 7.22
CA ILE A 220 -16.10 4.98 7.54
C ILE A 220 -16.19 4.64 9.03
N SER A 221 -17.40 4.66 9.56
CA SER A 221 -17.73 4.21 10.90
C SER A 221 -18.55 2.90 10.84
N VAL A 222 -18.55 2.14 11.93
CA VAL A 222 -19.39 0.93 12.07
C VAL A 222 -20.90 1.24 12.00
N ASN A 223 -21.29 2.50 12.20
CA ASN A 223 -22.68 2.96 12.13
C ASN A 223 -23.11 3.33 10.70
N ASP A 224 -22.21 3.35 9.72
CA ASP A 224 -22.51 3.77 8.35
C ASP A 224 -23.03 2.63 7.47
N TYR A 225 -23.04 1.40 7.98
CA TYR A 225 -23.48 0.21 7.25
C TYR A 225 -24.15 -0.82 8.16
N ASP A 226 -25.02 -1.65 7.57
CA ASP A 226 -25.69 -2.77 8.22
C ASP A 226 -25.38 -4.13 7.56
N THR A 227 -24.51 -4.14 6.55
CA THR A 227 -24.12 -5.35 5.83
C THR A 227 -23.39 -6.31 6.77
N LYS A 228 -23.92 -7.52 6.87
CA LYS A 228 -23.36 -8.61 7.68
C LYS A 228 -22.03 -9.11 7.09
N PRO A 229 -21.17 -9.72 7.93
CA PRO A 229 -20.00 -10.46 7.42
C PRO A 229 -20.40 -11.50 6.36
N PRO A 230 -19.48 -11.90 5.48
CA PRO A 230 -19.69 -13.02 4.57
C PRO A 230 -20.13 -14.28 5.33
N SER A 231 -20.96 -15.11 4.70
CA SER A 231 -21.32 -16.41 5.23
C SER A 231 -20.11 -17.35 5.24
N ASN A 232 -20.03 -18.25 6.22
CA ASN A 232 -18.93 -19.22 6.31
C ASN A 232 -19.14 -20.37 5.31
N ILE A 233 -18.75 -20.16 4.06
CA ILE A 233 -18.96 -21.07 2.93
C ILE A 233 -17.75 -21.09 1.99
N ASN A 234 -17.61 -22.16 1.22
CA ASN A 234 -16.68 -22.21 0.09
C ASN A 234 -17.30 -21.64 -1.19
N ASP A 235 -16.49 -21.31 -2.16
CA ASP A 235 -16.97 -20.83 -3.47
C ASP A 235 -17.85 -21.86 -4.18
N GLU A 236 -17.53 -23.13 -4.05
CA GLU A 236 -18.28 -24.22 -4.67
C GLU A 236 -19.72 -24.34 -4.11
N ASP A 237 -19.92 -23.96 -2.85
CA ASP A 237 -21.22 -23.97 -2.18
C ASP A 237 -22.14 -22.84 -2.69
N MET A 238 -21.62 -21.86 -3.44
CA MET A 238 -22.38 -20.70 -3.90
C MET A 238 -23.19 -20.95 -5.19
N GLY A 239 -23.39 -22.09 -5.65
CA GLY A 239 -24.24 -22.45 -6.80
C GLY A 239 -24.28 -21.44 -7.98
N ASN A 240 -24.40 -21.88 -9.20
CA ASN A 240 -24.38 -21.04 -10.42
C ASN A 240 -25.70 -20.29 -10.65
N GLY A 241 -26.06 -19.36 -9.76
CA GLY A 241 -27.27 -18.52 -9.94
C GLY A 241 -28.60 -19.18 -9.56
N ILE A 242 -28.57 -20.34 -8.93
CA ILE A 242 -29.75 -20.99 -8.38
C ILE A 242 -30.01 -20.38 -6.99
N ASP A 243 -31.23 -19.98 -6.70
CA ASP A 243 -31.69 -19.47 -5.38
C ASP A 243 -31.84 -20.62 -4.36
N THR A 244 -30.84 -21.50 -4.29
CA THR A 244 -30.75 -22.53 -3.25
C THR A 244 -30.22 -21.91 -1.96
N PRO A 245 -30.80 -22.24 -0.80
CA PRO A 245 -30.26 -21.81 0.48
C PRO A 245 -28.78 -22.22 0.60
N LEU A 246 -27.95 -21.31 1.14
CA LEU A 246 -26.52 -21.60 1.39
C LEU A 246 -26.37 -22.60 2.55
N ASP A 247 -25.54 -23.59 2.37
CA ASP A 247 -25.12 -24.50 3.44
C ASP A 247 -24.00 -23.85 4.25
N VAL A 248 -24.38 -22.97 5.18
CA VAL A 248 -23.45 -22.23 6.03
C VAL A 248 -22.82 -23.15 7.05
N LYS A 249 -21.50 -23.27 6.99
CA LYS A 249 -20.73 -24.11 7.91
C LYS A 249 -20.59 -23.44 9.29
N PRO A 250 -20.47 -24.23 10.38
CA PRO A 250 -20.14 -23.69 11.71
C PRO A 250 -18.86 -22.87 11.72
N ALA A 251 -18.75 -21.89 12.62
CA ALA A 251 -17.55 -21.02 12.73
C ALA A 251 -16.24 -21.78 13.06
N THR A 252 -16.34 -23.01 13.55
CA THR A 252 -15.21 -23.91 13.83
C THR A 252 -14.68 -24.63 12.60
N VAL A 253 -15.41 -24.56 11.47
CA VAL A 253 -15.00 -25.17 10.20
C VAL A 253 -14.37 -24.09 9.31
N PHE A 254 -13.16 -24.34 8.85
CA PHE A 254 -12.48 -23.46 7.90
C PHE A 254 -13.14 -23.56 6.52
N THR A 255 -13.40 -22.38 5.91
CA THR A 255 -13.90 -22.22 4.54
C THR A 255 -13.14 -21.11 3.83
N ASP A 256 -13.37 -20.95 2.55
CA ASP A 256 -12.79 -19.88 1.73
C ASP A 256 -13.11 -18.45 2.27
N SER A 257 -14.20 -18.27 3.01
CA SER A 257 -14.60 -16.98 3.60
C SER A 257 -14.00 -16.72 4.99
N SER A 258 -13.34 -17.70 5.61
CA SER A 258 -12.93 -17.63 7.03
C SER A 258 -11.99 -16.45 7.34
N ILE A 259 -11.07 -16.10 6.42
CA ILE A 259 -10.15 -14.96 6.59
C ILE A 259 -10.92 -13.64 6.58
N GLN A 260 -11.84 -13.43 5.63
CA GLN A 260 -12.65 -12.22 5.59
C GLN A 260 -13.55 -12.08 6.82
N ILE A 261 -14.10 -13.19 7.32
CA ILE A 261 -14.87 -13.20 8.57
C ILE A 261 -14.01 -12.73 9.74
N ALA A 262 -12.75 -13.21 9.84
CA ALA A 262 -11.82 -12.77 10.86
C ALA A 262 -11.48 -11.27 10.74
N PHE A 263 -11.32 -10.74 9.53
CA PHE A 263 -11.12 -9.31 9.31
C PHE A 263 -12.31 -8.47 9.75
N THR A 264 -13.54 -8.88 9.41
CA THR A 264 -14.75 -8.16 9.82
C THR A 264 -14.96 -8.18 11.34
N GLN A 265 -14.59 -9.26 12.03
CA GLN A 265 -14.64 -9.34 13.49
C GLN A 265 -13.67 -8.38 14.18
N THR A 266 -12.50 -8.14 13.60
CA THR A 266 -11.47 -7.24 14.15
C THR A 266 -11.64 -5.79 13.70
N LEU A 267 -12.43 -5.53 12.66
CA LEU A 267 -12.55 -4.22 12.03
C LEU A 267 -12.95 -3.09 13.01
N PRO A 268 -13.95 -3.25 13.90
CA PRO A 268 -14.32 -2.18 14.83
C PRO A 268 -13.14 -1.70 15.67
N THR A 269 -12.35 -2.63 16.23
CA THR A 269 -11.17 -2.32 17.03
C THR A 269 -10.08 -1.65 16.18
N ARG A 270 -9.88 -2.09 14.94
CA ARG A 270 -8.91 -1.49 14.02
C ARG A 270 -9.29 -0.07 13.58
N LEU A 271 -10.57 0.19 13.32
CA LEU A 271 -11.06 1.55 13.05
C LEU A 271 -10.91 2.47 14.27
N GLU A 272 -11.11 1.93 15.48
CA GLU A 272 -10.86 2.66 16.71
C GLU A 272 -9.38 3.03 16.85
N ILE A 273 -8.46 2.10 16.60
CA ILE A 273 -7.01 2.36 16.59
C ILE A 273 -6.66 3.46 15.59
N ILE A 274 -7.11 3.36 14.33
CA ILE A 274 -6.86 4.39 13.31
C ILE A 274 -7.34 5.76 13.80
N ARG A 275 -8.56 5.82 14.35
CA ARG A 275 -9.14 7.06 14.85
C ARG A 275 -8.29 7.66 15.97
N VAL A 276 -7.80 6.82 16.86
CA VAL A 276 -7.00 7.24 18.02
C VAL A 276 -5.63 7.75 17.60
N ILE A 277 -4.89 6.96 16.80
CA ILE A 277 -3.49 7.30 16.43
C ILE A 277 -3.40 8.45 15.41
N ASN A 278 -4.46 8.70 14.62
CA ASN A 278 -4.49 9.72 13.57
C ASN A 278 -5.34 10.95 13.93
N ASN A 279 -5.80 11.05 15.19
CA ASN A 279 -6.58 12.19 15.65
C ASN A 279 -5.67 13.30 16.20
N LEU A 280 -5.80 14.52 15.66
CA LEU A 280 -5.00 15.68 16.04
C LEU A 280 -5.27 16.20 17.47
N ARG A 281 -6.40 15.81 18.07
CA ARG A 281 -6.88 16.36 19.36
C ARG A 281 -7.18 15.27 20.40
N PHE A 282 -6.72 14.06 20.16
CA PHE A 282 -7.09 12.94 21.01
C PHE A 282 -5.96 12.61 21.98
N ASP A 283 -6.26 12.67 23.27
CA ASP A 283 -5.39 12.19 24.32
C ASP A 283 -5.93 10.85 24.83
N LEU A 284 -5.26 9.76 24.45
CA LEU A 284 -5.62 8.41 24.88
C LEU A 284 -4.84 8.06 26.15
N SER A 285 -5.55 7.60 27.18
CA SER A 285 -4.87 7.11 28.36
C SER A 285 -4.06 5.83 28.01
N TYR A 286 -2.92 5.64 28.67
CA TYR A 286 -2.12 4.44 28.44
C TYR A 286 -2.87 3.14 28.80
N ASP A 287 -3.80 3.21 29.76
CA ASP A 287 -4.61 2.06 30.14
C ASP A 287 -5.61 1.67 29.04
N ASP A 288 -6.14 2.63 28.28
CA ASP A 288 -6.96 2.37 27.10
C ASP A 288 -6.12 1.72 25.97
N VAL A 289 -4.88 2.20 25.76
CA VAL A 289 -3.93 1.58 24.81
C VAL A 289 -3.70 0.11 25.16
N LEU A 290 -3.45 -0.18 26.42
CA LEU A 290 -3.27 -1.57 26.89
C LEU A 290 -4.52 -2.41 26.66
N HIS A 291 -5.70 -1.87 26.95
CA HIS A 291 -6.97 -2.56 26.76
C HIS A 291 -7.24 -2.89 25.29
N ILE A 292 -7.16 -1.88 24.41
CA ILE A 292 -7.40 -2.03 22.96
C ILE A 292 -6.35 -2.99 22.34
N GLY A 293 -5.08 -2.81 22.70
CA GLY A 293 -3.98 -3.64 22.22
C GLY A 293 -4.14 -5.11 22.62
N THR A 294 -4.42 -5.37 23.89
CA THR A 294 -4.62 -6.74 24.42
C THR A 294 -5.79 -7.43 23.74
N LYS A 295 -6.90 -6.72 23.55
CA LYS A 295 -8.09 -7.23 22.82
C LYS A 295 -7.72 -7.67 21.41
N LEU A 296 -7.01 -6.84 20.66
CA LEU A 296 -6.62 -7.16 19.27
C LEU A 296 -5.62 -8.32 19.21
N ILE A 297 -4.62 -8.33 20.10
CA ILE A 297 -3.60 -9.40 20.18
C ILE A 297 -4.24 -10.75 20.49
N SER A 298 -5.21 -10.80 21.42
CA SER A 298 -5.88 -12.05 21.78
C SER A 298 -6.63 -12.66 20.58
N VAL A 299 -7.35 -11.82 19.81
CA VAL A 299 -8.05 -12.26 18.60
C VAL A 299 -7.06 -12.71 17.51
N CYS A 300 -5.96 -11.96 17.29
CA CYS A 300 -4.91 -12.38 16.35
C CYS A 300 -4.38 -13.77 16.69
N ARG A 301 -4.07 -14.01 17.97
CA ARG A 301 -3.56 -15.31 18.44
C ARG A 301 -4.58 -16.44 18.21
N GLU A 302 -5.84 -16.21 18.58
CA GLU A 302 -6.93 -17.19 18.37
C GLU A 302 -7.06 -17.55 16.88
N LYS A 303 -7.13 -16.55 16.01
CA LYS A 303 -7.30 -16.77 14.56
C LYS A 303 -6.07 -17.43 13.93
N THR A 304 -4.86 -17.06 14.34
CA THR A 304 -3.64 -17.70 13.85
C THR A 304 -3.60 -19.19 14.24
N ILE A 305 -4.00 -19.53 15.46
CA ILE A 305 -4.11 -20.95 15.90
C ILE A 305 -5.14 -21.69 15.06
N PHE A 306 -6.32 -21.08 14.84
CA PHE A 306 -7.39 -21.68 14.02
C PHE A 306 -6.92 -21.93 12.57
N PHE A 307 -6.26 -20.96 11.93
CA PHE A 307 -5.76 -21.11 10.57
C PHE A 307 -4.63 -22.12 10.45
N LYS A 308 -3.70 -22.18 11.43
CA LYS A 308 -2.65 -23.19 11.47
C LYS A 308 -3.23 -24.60 11.66
N SER A 309 -4.27 -24.74 12.47
CA SER A 309 -4.96 -26.03 12.64
C SER A 309 -5.67 -26.45 11.34
N ALA A 310 -6.25 -25.50 10.61
CA ALA A 310 -6.87 -25.78 9.31
C ALA A 310 -5.81 -26.22 8.27
N LEU A 311 -4.65 -25.56 8.24
CA LEU A 311 -3.53 -25.96 7.38
C LEU A 311 -3.05 -27.39 7.71
N ALA A 312 -2.86 -27.69 8.99
CA ALA A 312 -2.45 -29.02 9.44
C ALA A 312 -3.50 -30.11 9.12
N ALA A 313 -4.78 -29.73 9.05
CA ALA A 313 -5.87 -30.61 8.63
C ALA A 313 -6.02 -30.73 7.10
N GLY A 314 -5.09 -30.16 6.30
CA GLY A 314 -5.11 -30.23 4.84
C GLY A 314 -6.21 -29.41 4.18
N ARG A 315 -6.74 -28.36 4.86
CA ARG A 315 -7.70 -27.44 4.25
C ARG A 315 -7.02 -26.55 3.23
N ASN A 316 -7.81 -25.99 2.29
CA ASN A 316 -7.33 -25.12 1.23
C ASN A 316 -6.93 -23.73 1.76
N ILE A 317 -5.88 -23.68 2.56
CA ILE A 317 -5.25 -22.46 3.05
C ILE A 317 -3.73 -22.59 2.91
N THR A 318 -3.05 -21.51 2.54
CA THR A 318 -1.59 -21.51 2.36
C THR A 318 -0.88 -20.82 3.54
N PRO A 319 0.39 -21.15 3.81
CA PRO A 319 1.20 -20.41 4.77
C PRO A 319 1.26 -18.91 4.48
N PHE A 320 1.31 -18.52 3.20
CA PHE A 320 1.22 -17.13 2.76
C PHE A 320 -0.05 -16.44 3.26
N GLN A 321 -1.21 -17.06 3.05
CA GLN A 321 -2.51 -16.50 3.46
C GLN A 321 -2.60 -16.30 4.96
N ILE A 322 -2.10 -17.25 5.75
CA ILE A 322 -2.05 -17.17 7.22
C ILE A 322 -1.17 -15.98 7.64
N LYS A 323 0.03 -15.90 7.07
CA LYS A 323 0.99 -14.85 7.39
C LYS A 323 0.51 -13.46 6.98
N MET A 324 -0.08 -13.37 5.80
CA MET A 324 -0.67 -12.13 5.28
C MET A 324 -1.82 -11.66 6.18
N ALA A 325 -2.73 -12.55 6.56
CA ALA A 325 -3.85 -12.23 7.43
C ALA A 325 -3.39 -11.77 8.82
N ASP A 326 -2.41 -12.44 9.41
CA ASP A 326 -1.81 -12.03 10.69
C ASP A 326 -1.14 -10.65 10.57
N THR A 327 -0.36 -10.43 9.53
CA THR A 327 0.37 -9.17 9.32
C THR A 327 -0.58 -7.99 9.11
N LEU A 328 -1.64 -8.13 8.30
CA LEU A 328 -2.63 -7.08 8.06
C LEU A 328 -3.33 -6.61 9.35
N VAL A 329 -3.48 -7.48 10.35
CA VAL A 329 -4.08 -7.11 11.64
C VAL A 329 -3.02 -6.67 12.65
N ARG A 330 -1.89 -7.38 12.72
CA ARG A 330 -0.81 -7.13 13.70
C ARG A 330 -0.15 -5.76 13.55
N ARG A 331 -0.12 -5.20 12.35
CA ARG A 331 0.44 -3.87 12.09
C ARG A 331 -0.29 -2.75 12.87
N PHE A 332 -1.57 -2.92 13.16
CA PHE A 332 -2.33 -1.98 14.01
C PHE A 332 -1.82 -1.99 15.45
N VAL A 333 -1.42 -3.15 15.95
CA VAL A 333 -0.83 -3.29 17.30
C VAL A 333 0.50 -2.53 17.37
N LEU A 334 1.36 -2.69 16.37
CA LEU A 334 2.64 -1.98 16.32
C LEU A 334 2.41 -0.46 16.32
N CYS A 335 1.52 0.03 15.46
CA CYS A 335 1.20 1.45 15.37
C CYS A 335 0.61 2.01 16.68
N LEU A 336 -0.23 1.26 17.38
CA LEU A 336 -0.85 1.67 18.64
C LEU A 336 0.18 1.81 19.78
N HIS A 337 1.15 0.89 19.88
CA HIS A 337 2.13 0.86 20.98
C HIS A 337 3.38 1.68 20.70
N ARG A 338 3.67 2.01 19.43
CA ARG A 338 4.91 2.69 19.01
C ARG A 338 5.16 4.04 19.72
N PRO A 339 4.19 4.94 19.98
CA PRO A 339 4.43 6.19 20.70
C PRO A 339 4.95 6.02 22.14
N TYR A 340 4.77 4.83 22.70
CA TYR A 340 5.22 4.49 24.06
C TYR A 340 6.52 3.69 24.09
N PHE A 341 7.00 3.28 22.92
CA PHE A 341 8.19 2.43 22.79
C PHE A 341 9.45 3.14 23.30
N SER A 342 9.72 4.36 22.83
CA SER A 342 10.88 5.15 23.26
C SER A 342 10.77 5.64 24.70
N LYS A 343 9.57 6.04 25.11
CA LYS A 343 9.29 6.51 26.47
C LYS A 343 9.56 5.44 27.55
N ALA A 344 9.70 4.16 27.13
CA ALA A 344 10.04 3.07 28.05
C ALA A 344 11.43 3.19 28.66
N ASN A 345 12.37 3.89 28.03
CA ASN A 345 13.71 4.15 28.61
C ASN A 345 13.65 5.11 29.78
N GLU A 346 12.72 6.07 29.77
CA GLU A 346 12.54 7.08 30.81
C GLU A 346 11.53 6.63 31.85
N ASN A 347 10.49 5.89 31.46
CA ASN A 347 9.40 5.49 32.33
C ASN A 347 9.10 3.99 32.22
N PRO A 348 9.42 3.20 33.26
CA PRO A 348 9.19 1.74 33.29
C PRO A 348 7.74 1.32 33.06
N ARG A 349 6.77 2.20 33.24
CA ARG A 349 5.35 1.93 32.95
C ARG A 349 5.14 1.47 31.50
N TYR A 350 5.99 1.93 30.56
CA TYR A 350 5.86 1.64 29.14
C TYR A 350 6.65 0.42 28.67
N HIS A 351 7.32 -0.33 29.56
CA HIS A 351 8.07 -1.54 29.19
C HIS A 351 7.23 -2.59 28.49
N TYR A 352 5.92 -2.67 28.81
CA TYR A 352 5.01 -3.58 28.08
C TYR A 352 4.90 -3.18 26.61
N SER A 353 4.77 -1.89 26.28
CA SER A 353 4.73 -1.42 24.90
C SER A 353 6.05 -1.66 24.16
N ARG A 354 7.20 -1.44 24.83
CA ARG A 354 8.52 -1.78 24.29
C ARG A 354 8.59 -3.25 23.89
N LYS A 355 8.18 -4.16 24.79
CA LYS A 355 8.12 -5.59 24.51
C LYS A 355 7.18 -5.93 23.35
N ILE A 356 5.97 -5.41 23.32
CA ILE A 356 4.96 -5.68 22.29
C ILE A 356 5.43 -5.18 20.91
N CYS A 357 6.04 -4.00 20.84
CA CYS A 357 6.60 -3.50 19.58
C CYS A 357 7.70 -4.41 19.04
N LEU A 358 8.62 -4.84 19.93
CA LEU A 358 9.68 -5.77 19.54
C LEU A 358 9.12 -7.12 19.08
N ASP A 359 8.28 -7.76 19.89
CA ASP A 359 7.66 -9.05 19.57
C ASP A 359 6.88 -8.99 18.24
N THR A 360 6.17 -7.88 18.02
CA THR A 360 5.40 -7.65 16.78
C THR A 360 6.35 -7.48 15.59
N SER A 361 7.42 -6.70 15.73
CA SER A 361 8.40 -6.48 14.67
C SER A 361 9.12 -7.77 14.28
N LEU A 362 9.53 -8.58 15.26
CA LEU A 362 10.13 -9.89 15.02
C LEU A 362 9.14 -10.84 14.32
N ALA A 363 7.87 -10.83 14.74
CA ALA A 363 6.84 -11.64 14.10
C ALA A 363 6.62 -11.27 12.62
N ILE A 364 6.78 -10.02 12.24
CA ILE A 364 6.65 -9.56 10.85
C ILE A 364 7.79 -10.08 9.98
N TYR A 365 9.02 -10.03 10.48
CA TYR A 365 10.19 -10.52 9.76
C TYR A 365 10.34 -12.04 9.77
N ALA A 366 9.66 -12.74 10.67
CA ALA A 366 9.68 -14.20 10.67
C ALA A 366 9.16 -14.75 9.33
N PRO A 367 9.79 -15.78 8.74
CA PRO A 367 9.32 -16.42 7.51
C PRO A 367 7.94 -17.07 7.72
N ALA A 368 7.21 -17.32 6.63
CA ALA A 368 5.93 -18.04 6.69
C ALA A 368 6.13 -19.55 6.91
N THR A 369 7.23 -20.09 6.37
CA THR A 369 7.65 -21.49 6.47
C THR A 369 9.13 -21.56 6.81
N GLU A 370 9.59 -22.70 7.32
CA GLU A 370 11.01 -23.01 7.37
C GLU A 370 11.50 -23.30 5.95
N LEU A 371 12.49 -22.54 5.48
CA LEU A 371 13.04 -22.64 4.13
C LEU A 371 14.47 -23.16 4.19
N ALA A 372 14.82 -24.01 3.23
CA ALA A 372 16.22 -24.35 2.98
C ALA A 372 16.98 -23.12 2.40
N PRO A 373 18.32 -23.05 2.59
CA PRO A 373 19.12 -21.97 2.03
C PRO A 373 18.91 -21.85 0.50
N GLY A 374 18.49 -20.67 0.04
CA GLY A 374 18.23 -20.36 -1.37
C GLY A 374 16.81 -20.65 -1.86
N GLU A 375 15.94 -21.19 -1.01
CA GLU A 375 14.53 -21.34 -1.34
C GLU A 375 13.73 -20.07 -0.99
N GLU A 376 12.72 -19.77 -1.79
CA GLU A 376 11.77 -18.68 -1.57
C GLU A 376 10.34 -19.22 -1.56
N ASP A 377 9.61 -18.96 -0.48
CA ASP A 377 8.16 -19.13 -0.46
C ASP A 377 7.43 -17.90 -1.03
N ASP A 378 6.10 -17.96 -1.11
CA ASP A 378 5.32 -16.83 -1.61
C ASP A 378 5.39 -15.61 -0.68
N TRP A 379 5.63 -15.78 0.63
CA TRP A 379 5.84 -14.67 1.55
C TRP A 379 7.15 -13.94 1.26
N THR A 380 8.23 -14.67 1.08
CA THR A 380 9.55 -14.13 0.71
C THR A 380 9.48 -13.41 -0.64
N ARG A 381 8.82 -14.01 -1.65
CA ARG A 381 8.59 -13.35 -2.95
C ARG A 381 7.82 -12.05 -2.80
N MET A 382 6.77 -12.03 -1.97
CA MET A 382 6.03 -10.80 -1.70
C MET A 382 6.92 -9.75 -1.06
N THR A 383 7.68 -10.08 -0.02
CA THR A 383 8.53 -9.10 0.66
C THR A 383 9.63 -8.55 -0.22
N HIS A 384 10.17 -9.33 -1.14
CA HIS A 384 11.24 -8.95 -2.06
C HIS A 384 10.76 -8.25 -3.34
N ARG A 385 9.54 -8.54 -3.82
CA ARG A 385 9.11 -8.17 -5.17
C ARG A 385 7.84 -7.32 -5.24
N CYS A 386 7.01 -7.28 -4.18
CA CYS A 386 5.87 -6.38 -4.11
C CYS A 386 6.31 -5.02 -3.57
N VAL A 387 6.93 -4.23 -4.45
CA VAL A 387 7.72 -3.04 -4.10
C VAL A 387 6.93 -1.89 -3.47
N GLY A 388 5.62 -1.79 -3.72
CA GLY A 388 4.74 -0.79 -3.09
C GLY A 388 4.01 -1.32 -1.84
N PHE A 389 4.02 -2.64 -1.58
CA PHE A 389 3.24 -3.23 -0.50
C PHE A 389 4.02 -3.24 0.82
N PHE A 390 3.40 -2.83 1.92
CA PHE A 390 3.99 -2.79 3.28
C PHE A 390 5.29 -1.97 3.43
N LYS A 391 5.61 -1.09 2.50
CA LYS A 391 6.88 -0.33 2.47
C LYS A 391 7.18 0.38 3.79
N SER A 392 6.28 1.26 4.24
CA SER A 392 6.45 2.00 5.50
C SER A 392 6.45 1.07 6.71
N PHE A 393 5.70 -0.01 6.64
CA PHE A 393 5.56 -0.93 7.76
C PHE A 393 6.82 -1.77 8.02
N PHE A 394 7.48 -2.26 6.98
CA PHE A 394 8.80 -2.91 7.13
C PHE A 394 9.83 -1.95 7.71
N LEU A 395 9.82 -0.68 7.28
CA LEU A 395 10.69 0.33 7.85
C LEU A 395 10.43 0.55 9.35
N TYR A 396 9.17 0.61 9.77
CA TYR A 396 8.81 0.77 11.18
C TYR A 396 9.25 -0.42 12.03
N ALA A 397 9.04 -1.63 11.55
CA ALA A 397 9.47 -2.83 12.25
C ALA A 397 11.00 -2.89 12.37
N MET A 398 11.73 -2.55 11.32
CA MET A 398 13.19 -2.49 11.30
C MET A 398 13.72 -1.40 12.25
N SER A 399 13.14 -0.19 12.22
CA SER A 399 13.52 0.89 13.13
C SER A 399 13.32 0.50 14.59
N THR A 400 12.26 -0.26 14.90
CA THR A 400 12.01 -0.80 16.24
C THR A 400 13.13 -1.77 16.67
N VAL A 401 13.53 -2.69 15.80
CA VAL A 401 14.61 -3.65 16.09
C VAL A 401 15.95 -2.94 16.25
N TYR A 402 16.25 -1.97 15.37
CA TYR A 402 17.46 -1.16 15.47
C TYR A 402 17.53 -0.38 16.79
N TYR A 403 16.47 0.35 17.13
CA TYR A 403 16.41 1.13 18.36
C TYR A 403 16.58 0.25 19.60
N GLU A 404 15.90 -0.89 19.64
CA GLU A 404 16.01 -1.86 20.75
C GLU A 404 17.45 -2.34 20.90
N LEU A 405 18.11 -2.75 19.81
CA LEU A 405 19.48 -3.22 19.86
C LEU A 405 20.45 -2.11 20.29
N ASN A 406 20.28 -0.89 19.75
CA ASN A 406 21.08 0.26 20.13
C ASN A 406 20.91 0.62 21.61
N SER A 407 19.68 0.62 22.15
CA SER A 407 19.38 0.84 23.56
C SER A 407 20.09 -0.20 24.45
N GLN A 408 19.92 -1.48 24.13
CA GLN A 408 20.53 -2.57 24.91
C GLN A 408 22.07 -2.50 24.91
N ILE A 409 22.70 -2.08 23.79
CA ILE A 409 24.15 -1.90 23.73
C ILE A 409 24.60 -0.73 24.59
N ASN A 410 23.89 0.39 24.59
CA ASN A 410 24.22 1.56 25.38
C ASN A 410 24.03 1.29 26.87
N GLU A 411 22.92 0.70 27.29
CA GLU A 411 22.65 0.26 28.67
C GLU A 411 23.80 -0.64 29.17
N ARG A 412 24.25 -1.62 28.36
CA ARG A 412 25.38 -2.47 28.72
C ARG A 412 26.70 -1.73 28.83
N LYS A 413 26.96 -0.72 27.98
CA LYS A 413 28.17 0.10 28.06
C LYS A 413 28.20 0.92 29.35
N GLU A 414 27.08 1.50 29.73
CA GLU A 414 26.93 2.25 30.97
C GLU A 414 27.16 1.36 32.21
N ASP A 415 26.59 0.15 32.21
CA ASP A 415 26.82 -0.85 33.25
C ASP A 415 28.30 -1.23 33.36
N LEU A 416 28.95 -1.52 32.22
CA LEU A 416 30.37 -1.86 32.21
C LEU A 416 31.25 -0.70 32.66
N ALA A 417 30.93 0.53 32.30
CA ALA A 417 31.64 1.73 32.76
C ALA A 417 31.49 1.95 34.28
N LEU A 418 30.28 1.68 34.81
CA LEU A 418 30.00 1.78 36.24
C LEU A 418 30.83 0.78 37.09
N PHE A 419 31.01 -0.44 36.59
CA PHE A 419 31.73 -1.50 37.28
C PHE A 419 33.23 -1.61 36.91
N ALA A 420 33.71 -0.86 35.88
CA ALA A 420 35.10 -0.92 35.43
C ALA A 420 36.13 -0.64 36.54
N PRO A 421 35.93 0.34 37.46
CA PRO A 421 36.87 0.60 38.56
C PRO A 421 36.96 -0.54 39.59
N LEU A 422 35.92 -1.37 39.70
CA LEU A 422 35.88 -2.50 40.64
C LEU A 422 36.58 -3.75 40.09
N VAL A 423 36.76 -3.83 38.77
CA VAL A 423 37.32 -5.01 38.10
C VAL A 423 38.75 -4.81 37.60
N SER A 424 39.21 -3.57 37.41
CA SER A 424 40.48 -3.28 36.75
C SER A 424 41.39 -2.33 37.57
N ALA A 425 42.47 -2.87 38.12
CA ALA A 425 43.59 -2.09 38.65
C ALA A 425 44.59 -1.66 37.55
N ARG A 426 44.28 -1.87 36.26
CA ARG A 426 45.11 -1.46 35.12
C ARG A 426 44.55 -0.17 34.50
N PRO A 427 45.40 0.82 34.18
CA PRO A 427 44.94 1.98 33.42
C PRO A 427 44.45 1.47 32.03
N ALA A 428 43.16 1.68 31.77
CA ALA A 428 42.54 1.33 30.49
C ALA A 428 43.07 2.31 29.44
N THR A 429 44.04 1.87 28.66
CA THR A 429 44.55 2.60 27.47
C THR A 429 43.70 2.32 26.23
N THR A 430 42.75 1.43 26.33
CA THR A 430 41.75 1.11 25.26
C THR A 430 40.39 0.83 25.90
N PRO A 431 39.32 1.42 25.39
CA PRO A 431 37.95 1.05 25.85
C PRO A 431 37.74 -0.46 25.61
N PRO A 432 37.06 -1.17 26.52
CA PRO A 432 36.78 -2.58 26.33
C PRO A 432 35.98 -2.78 25.04
N SER A 433 36.63 -3.36 24.02
CA SER A 433 35.90 -3.76 22.81
C SER A 433 34.89 -4.86 23.23
N LEU A 434 33.62 -4.61 22.99
CA LEU A 434 32.58 -5.61 23.06
C LEU A 434 32.74 -6.50 21.82
N GLY A 435 33.69 -7.45 21.84
CA GLY A 435 33.86 -8.36 20.71
C GLY A 435 32.52 -9.07 20.37
N LEU A 436 32.22 -9.24 19.09
CA LEU A 436 31.00 -9.94 18.61
C LEU A 436 30.77 -11.30 19.27
N THR A 437 31.86 -12.00 19.63
CA THR A 437 31.86 -13.30 20.34
C THR A 437 31.39 -13.22 21.81
N SER A 438 31.35 -12.02 22.39
CA SER A 438 30.94 -11.79 23.79
C SER A 438 29.53 -11.24 23.94
N LEU A 439 28.82 -10.98 22.82
CA LEU A 439 27.46 -10.49 22.86
C LEU A 439 26.48 -11.58 23.30
N PRO A 440 25.48 -11.27 24.15
CA PRO A 440 24.39 -12.17 24.44
C PRO A 440 23.67 -12.65 23.17
N PRO A 441 23.16 -13.91 23.15
CA PRO A 441 22.49 -14.46 21.97
C PRO A 441 21.36 -13.59 21.43
N GLN A 442 20.65 -12.85 22.29
CA GLN A 442 19.58 -11.94 21.89
C GLN A 442 20.09 -10.78 21.01
N TYR A 443 21.29 -10.23 21.25
CA TYR A 443 21.86 -9.17 20.40
C TYR A 443 22.25 -9.70 19.03
N GLN A 444 22.76 -10.92 18.98
CA GLN A 444 23.07 -11.60 17.72
C GLN A 444 21.80 -11.81 16.90
N LEU A 445 20.69 -12.22 17.53
CA LEU A 445 19.39 -12.38 16.87
C LEU A 445 18.88 -11.05 16.29
N LEU A 446 18.87 -9.98 17.09
CA LEU A 446 18.40 -8.67 16.62
C LEU A 446 19.26 -8.13 15.47
N ARG A 447 20.59 -8.27 15.56
CA ARG A 447 21.51 -7.90 14.48
C ARG A 447 21.26 -8.73 13.21
N GLN A 448 20.99 -10.04 13.36
CA GLN A 448 20.66 -10.91 12.24
C GLN A 448 19.33 -10.49 11.57
N VAL A 449 18.33 -10.06 12.34
CA VAL A 449 17.08 -9.52 11.79
C VAL A 449 17.34 -8.23 11.01
N LEU A 450 18.20 -7.33 11.48
CA LEU A 450 18.60 -6.14 10.74
C LEU A 450 19.30 -6.49 9.43
N GLU A 451 20.23 -7.47 9.45
CA GLU A 451 20.90 -7.94 8.25
C GLU A 451 19.92 -8.58 7.25
N SER A 452 18.96 -9.37 7.72
CA SER A 452 17.88 -9.91 6.88
C SER A 452 17.00 -8.79 6.29
N SER A 453 16.74 -7.73 7.07
CA SER A 453 16.01 -6.55 6.60
C SER A 453 16.78 -5.81 5.50
N ARG A 454 18.12 -5.73 5.62
CA ARG A 454 19.01 -5.16 4.59
C ARG A 454 18.91 -5.97 3.29
N GLN A 455 19.02 -7.29 3.38
CA GLN A 455 18.89 -8.18 2.23
C GLN A 455 17.54 -8.03 1.54
N THR A 456 16.45 -7.94 2.30
CA THR A 456 15.11 -7.68 1.79
C THR A 456 15.05 -6.32 1.07
N ALA A 457 15.60 -5.27 1.66
CA ALA A 457 15.58 -3.93 1.06
C ALA A 457 16.39 -3.88 -0.25
N VAL A 458 17.57 -4.52 -0.30
CA VAL A 458 18.38 -4.65 -1.53
C VAL A 458 17.62 -5.43 -2.60
N ALA A 459 17.02 -6.57 -2.23
CA ALA A 459 16.21 -7.38 -3.14
C ALA A 459 15.04 -6.57 -3.75
N ARG A 460 14.42 -5.69 -2.97
CA ARG A 460 13.34 -4.81 -3.47
C ARG A 460 13.86 -3.84 -4.53
N VAL A 461 15.03 -3.21 -4.32
CA VAL A 461 15.63 -2.32 -5.34
C VAL A 461 15.97 -3.10 -6.60
N GLN A 462 16.56 -4.29 -6.48
CA GLN A 462 16.83 -5.20 -7.60
C GLN A 462 15.55 -5.62 -8.35
N ASN A 463 14.41 -5.61 -7.69
CA ASN A 463 13.10 -5.94 -8.29
C ASN A 463 12.28 -4.70 -8.68
N GLY A 464 12.90 -3.53 -8.82
CA GLY A 464 12.29 -2.33 -9.41
C GLY A 464 11.79 -1.29 -8.40
N GLU A 465 12.10 -1.41 -7.08
CA GLU A 465 11.89 -0.29 -6.17
C GLU A 465 12.90 0.82 -6.45
N THR A 466 12.39 2.00 -6.81
CA THR A 466 13.24 3.15 -7.14
C THR A 466 13.76 3.90 -5.91
N ASN A 467 13.13 3.71 -4.74
CA ASN A 467 13.53 4.36 -3.50
C ASN A 467 14.60 3.55 -2.75
N ALA A 468 15.86 3.89 -2.98
CA ALA A 468 17.00 3.26 -2.34
C ALA A 468 17.31 3.78 -0.92
N LYS A 469 16.62 4.84 -0.43
CA LYS A 469 16.89 5.47 0.89
C LYS A 469 16.81 4.47 2.05
N GLY A 470 15.88 3.52 1.97
CA GLY A 470 15.73 2.47 2.98
C GLY A 470 16.99 1.60 3.12
N VAL A 471 17.64 1.25 2.01
CA VAL A 471 18.88 0.46 2.02
C VAL A 471 20.03 1.25 2.65
N VAL A 472 20.18 2.52 2.27
CA VAL A 472 21.21 3.40 2.84
C VAL A 472 21.02 3.52 4.35
N PHE A 473 19.78 3.75 4.81
CA PHE A 473 19.47 3.82 6.22
C PHE A 473 19.83 2.54 6.99
N ILE A 474 19.47 1.37 6.48
CA ILE A 474 19.77 0.09 7.15
C ILE A 474 21.29 -0.16 7.20
N ASN A 475 22.02 0.15 6.12
CA ASN A 475 23.49 0.04 6.09
C ASN A 475 24.15 0.96 7.13
N CYS A 476 23.70 2.20 7.26
CA CYS A 476 24.14 3.13 8.29
C CYS A 476 23.82 2.61 9.71
N ALA A 477 22.63 2.08 9.92
CA ALA A 477 22.19 1.50 11.19
C ALA A 477 23.08 0.32 11.61
N LEU A 478 23.36 -0.61 10.68
CA LEU A 478 24.26 -1.74 10.92
C LEU A 478 25.70 -1.29 11.20
N ALA A 479 26.23 -0.35 10.41
CA ALA A 479 27.58 0.18 10.60
C ALA A 479 27.74 0.84 11.97
N ARG A 480 26.73 1.61 12.42
CA ARG A 480 26.70 2.20 13.74
C ARG A 480 26.73 1.14 14.85
N ILE A 481 25.86 0.12 14.74
CA ILE A 481 25.83 -0.98 15.71
C ILE A 481 27.18 -1.70 15.78
N ASP A 482 27.77 -2.02 14.63
CA ASP A 482 29.05 -2.72 14.56
C ASP A 482 30.21 -1.88 15.14
N ALA A 483 30.23 -0.56 14.86
CA ALA A 483 31.19 0.38 15.46
C ALA A 483 31.00 0.48 16.98
N LEU A 484 29.78 0.56 17.49
CA LEU A 484 29.49 0.57 18.91
C LEU A 484 29.97 -0.70 19.61
N ILE A 485 29.83 -1.87 18.97
CA ILE A 485 30.30 -3.16 19.48
C ILE A 485 31.83 -3.23 19.46
N ALA A 486 32.46 -2.75 18.37
CA ALA A 486 33.91 -2.76 18.20
C ALA A 486 34.63 -1.70 19.06
N GLY A 487 33.91 -0.70 19.58
CA GLY A 487 34.50 0.44 20.28
C GLY A 487 35.22 1.43 19.36
N THR A 488 34.87 1.44 18.06
CA THR A 488 35.33 2.41 17.06
C THR A 488 34.38 3.61 16.99
N ASP A 489 34.80 4.64 16.22
CA ASP A 489 33.95 5.83 16.04
C ASP A 489 32.71 5.53 15.20
N PRO A 490 31.50 5.63 15.76
CA PRO A 490 30.27 5.33 15.04
C PRO A 490 29.96 6.33 13.91
N GLU A 491 30.41 7.59 14.02
CA GLU A 491 30.12 8.64 13.03
C GLU A 491 30.89 8.41 11.76
N VAL A 492 32.17 8.07 11.88
CA VAL A 492 33.01 7.69 10.73
C VAL A 492 32.45 6.46 10.04
N ALA A 493 32.06 5.44 10.80
CA ALA A 493 31.50 4.21 10.26
C ALA A 493 30.18 4.45 9.48
N VAL A 494 29.32 5.32 10.00
CA VAL A 494 28.06 5.71 9.35
C VAL A 494 28.30 6.44 8.03
N LEU A 495 29.23 7.42 8.00
CA LEU A 495 29.55 8.16 6.79
C LEU A 495 30.14 7.24 5.68
N ASP A 496 31.02 6.34 6.06
CA ASP A 496 31.60 5.38 5.11
C ASP A 496 30.55 4.40 4.57
N ALA A 497 29.66 3.93 5.43
CA ALA A 497 28.53 3.09 5.04
C ALA A 497 27.56 3.82 4.10
N ALA A 498 27.27 5.09 4.36
CA ALA A 498 26.41 5.90 3.50
C ALA A 498 27.00 6.05 2.09
N ARG A 499 28.29 6.43 2.00
CA ARG A 499 29.00 6.57 0.71
C ARG A 499 29.04 5.26 -0.08
N SER A 500 29.41 4.17 0.59
CA SER A 500 29.47 2.84 -0.03
C SER A 500 28.10 2.38 -0.52
N SER A 501 27.09 2.52 0.33
CA SER A 501 25.71 2.12 0.03
C SER A 501 25.12 2.93 -1.14
N THR A 502 25.34 4.23 -1.18
CA THR A 502 24.85 5.08 -2.28
C THR A 502 25.47 4.67 -3.61
N LYS A 503 26.77 4.36 -3.63
CA LYS A 503 27.45 3.86 -4.83
C LYS A 503 26.90 2.50 -5.28
N GLU A 504 26.69 1.58 -4.35
CA GLU A 504 26.09 0.27 -4.62
C GLU A 504 24.67 0.41 -5.21
N MET A 505 23.82 1.25 -4.61
CA MET A 505 22.46 1.48 -5.09
C MET A 505 22.41 2.11 -6.49
N SER A 506 23.31 3.05 -6.78
CA SER A 506 23.44 3.63 -8.12
C SER A 506 23.73 2.55 -9.17
N GLN A 507 24.62 1.59 -8.87
CA GLN A 507 24.95 0.48 -9.77
C GLN A 507 23.74 -0.47 -9.97
N ILE A 508 23.03 -0.79 -8.89
CA ILE A 508 21.84 -1.67 -8.96
C ILE A 508 20.74 -1.01 -9.79
N LEU A 509 20.44 0.27 -9.55
CA LEU A 509 19.41 0.99 -10.31
C LEU A 509 19.75 1.06 -11.81
N ALA A 510 21.01 1.30 -12.16
CA ALA A 510 21.47 1.28 -13.55
C ALA A 510 21.30 -0.11 -14.18
N SER A 511 21.58 -1.18 -13.42
CA SER A 511 21.37 -2.57 -13.89
C SER A 511 19.89 -2.87 -14.13
N VAL A 512 19.01 -2.47 -13.19
CA VAL A 512 17.55 -2.66 -13.31
C VAL A 512 17.02 -1.94 -14.55
N TYR A 513 17.42 -0.69 -14.78
CA TYR A 513 17.03 0.07 -15.95
C TYR A 513 17.44 -0.63 -17.26
N ARG A 514 18.70 -1.11 -17.32
CA ARG A 514 19.21 -1.85 -18.48
C ARG A 514 18.43 -3.14 -18.74
N GLU A 515 18.05 -3.88 -17.68
CA GLU A 515 17.24 -5.09 -17.81
C GLU A 515 15.83 -4.82 -18.35
N GLU A 516 15.24 -3.70 -17.98
CA GLU A 516 13.88 -3.31 -18.38
C GLU A 516 13.81 -2.68 -19.77
N HIS A 517 14.82 -1.89 -20.15
CA HIS A 517 14.79 -1.08 -21.39
C HIS A 517 15.79 -1.56 -22.45
N GLY A 518 16.78 -2.38 -22.07
CA GLY A 518 17.83 -2.87 -22.99
C GLY A 518 18.94 -1.85 -23.30
N GLU A 519 18.94 -0.70 -22.64
CA GLU A 519 19.90 0.39 -22.84
C GLU A 519 20.33 0.98 -21.50
N ASP A 520 21.44 1.72 -21.49
CA ASP A 520 21.94 2.38 -20.29
C ASP A 520 21.17 3.67 -20.00
N ILE A 521 21.05 4.04 -18.70
CA ILE A 521 20.48 5.33 -18.28
C ILE A 521 21.33 6.46 -18.85
N ASP A 522 20.72 7.35 -19.63
CA ASP A 522 21.32 8.60 -20.04
C ASP A 522 21.11 9.66 -18.94
N LEU A 523 22.19 9.98 -18.23
CA LEU A 523 22.21 11.00 -17.18
C LEU A 523 22.65 12.40 -17.72
N SER A 524 22.73 12.58 -19.04
CA SER A 524 23.06 13.88 -19.61
C SER A 524 21.96 14.92 -19.31
N PRO A 525 22.31 16.19 -19.05
CA PRO A 525 21.36 17.24 -18.71
C PRO A 525 20.26 17.49 -19.79
N SER A 526 20.50 17.04 -21.02
CA SER A 526 19.58 17.14 -22.17
C SER A 526 18.51 16.04 -22.20
N SER A 527 18.68 14.95 -21.43
CA SER A 527 17.73 13.82 -21.44
C SER A 527 16.58 13.92 -20.44
N SER A 528 16.53 14.99 -19.63
CA SER A 528 15.36 15.25 -18.80
C SER A 528 14.18 15.70 -19.68
N SER A 529 13.45 14.73 -20.23
CA SER A 529 12.25 14.91 -21.07
C SER A 529 11.00 15.46 -20.31
N PHE A 530 11.23 16.31 -19.32
CA PHE A 530 10.22 17.19 -18.72
C PHE A 530 10.24 18.61 -19.31
N ALA A 531 10.82 18.77 -20.51
CA ALA A 531 10.64 20.00 -21.29
C ALA A 531 9.21 19.99 -21.86
N GLY A 532 8.33 20.77 -21.24
CA GLY A 532 7.01 21.09 -21.77
C GLY A 532 7.12 21.53 -23.23
N ARG A 533 6.19 21.10 -24.07
CA ARG A 533 6.01 21.58 -25.44
C ARG A 533 5.89 23.10 -25.43
N GLU A 534 6.98 23.79 -25.70
CA GLU A 534 6.91 25.20 -26.12
C GLU A 534 6.20 25.26 -27.46
N HIS A 535 5.02 25.88 -27.46
CA HIS A 535 4.36 26.33 -28.69
C HIS A 535 5.25 27.41 -29.33
N GLY A 536 5.75 27.15 -30.53
CA GLY A 536 6.50 28.07 -31.35
C GLY A 536 5.73 29.36 -31.53
N ARG A 537 6.28 30.45 -31.02
CA ARG A 537 5.94 31.83 -31.42
C ARG A 537 6.76 32.14 -32.65
N GLY A 538 6.06 32.21 -33.77
CA GLY A 538 6.61 32.82 -35.00
C GLY A 538 6.85 34.31 -34.76
N GLU A 539 8.04 34.75 -35.08
CA GLU A 539 8.38 36.16 -35.21
C GLU A 539 7.59 36.78 -36.35
N GLY A 540 6.94 37.91 -36.07
CA GLY A 540 6.37 38.83 -37.05
C GLY A 540 6.29 40.21 -36.42
N ALA A 541 7.24 41.05 -36.79
CA ALA A 541 7.22 42.49 -36.46
C ALA A 541 6.05 43.19 -37.14
N ASP A 542 5.46 44.17 -36.48
CA ASP A 542 5.30 45.58 -36.89
C ASP A 542 4.13 46.25 -36.14
N ASP A 543 4.50 47.24 -35.41
CA ASP A 543 4.14 48.65 -35.36
C ASP A 543 2.66 49.12 -35.21
N VAL A 544 2.51 50.12 -34.32
CA VAL A 544 1.69 51.35 -34.33
C VAL A 544 0.29 51.36 -33.66
N THR A 545 0.28 52.13 -32.58
CA THR A 545 -0.73 53.10 -32.09
C THR A 545 -2.12 52.71 -31.58
N GLY A 546 -2.31 52.90 -30.31
CA GLY A 546 -3.15 54.01 -29.76
C GLY A 546 -4.67 53.78 -29.63
N LYS A 547 -5.14 53.95 -28.41
CA LYS A 547 -6.40 54.61 -28.02
C LYS A 547 -7.51 53.78 -27.31
N HIS A 548 -7.72 54.25 -26.08
CA HIS A 548 -9.00 54.47 -25.39
C HIS A 548 -9.88 53.31 -24.90
N LEU A 549 -9.97 53.27 -23.57
CA LEU A 549 -11.15 52.86 -22.81
C LEU A 549 -12.42 53.61 -23.25
N PRO A 550 -13.61 53.04 -23.04
CA PRO A 550 -14.40 53.54 -21.92
C PRO A 550 -15.12 52.50 -21.06
N THR A 551 -15.35 52.91 -19.82
CA THR A 551 -16.23 52.47 -18.76
C THR A 551 -17.69 52.26 -19.19
N GLY A 552 -18.36 51.29 -18.56
CA GLY A 552 -19.83 51.16 -18.65
C GLY A 552 -20.38 50.10 -17.68
N THR A 553 -20.97 50.58 -16.62
CA THR A 553 -21.79 49.95 -15.58
C THR A 553 -23.03 49.24 -16.13
N GLY A 554 -23.49 48.18 -15.47
CA GLY A 554 -24.86 47.66 -15.63
C GLY A 554 -25.11 46.29 -14.98
N ALA A 555 -25.78 46.31 -13.85
CA ALA A 555 -26.32 45.16 -13.16
C ALA A 555 -27.52 44.55 -13.89
N GLN A 556 -27.72 43.23 -13.82
CA GLN A 556 -28.99 42.60 -13.37
C GLN A 556 -28.95 41.07 -13.48
N THR A 557 -29.15 40.45 -12.34
CA THR A 557 -29.99 39.28 -11.95
C THR A 557 -30.45 38.29 -13.04
N GLY A 558 -30.17 37.00 -12.78
CA GLY A 558 -30.82 35.88 -13.47
C GLY A 558 -30.34 34.52 -12.94
N SER A 559 -31.08 34.00 -11.98
CA SER A 559 -30.99 32.63 -11.43
C SER A 559 -31.19 31.57 -12.51
N SER A 560 -30.32 30.55 -12.57
CA SER A 560 -30.73 29.17 -12.89
C SER A 560 -29.67 28.17 -12.47
N ASN A 561 -30.07 27.30 -11.57
CA ASN A 561 -29.35 26.12 -11.11
C ASN A 561 -29.11 25.13 -12.25
N SER A 562 -27.84 24.80 -12.50
CA SER A 562 -27.48 23.52 -13.11
C SER A 562 -26.17 23.04 -12.46
N THR A 563 -26.28 22.02 -11.63
CA THR A 563 -25.18 21.29 -11.05
C THR A 563 -24.54 20.40 -12.12
N ASP A 564 -23.53 20.91 -12.79
CA ASP A 564 -22.59 20.14 -13.59
C ASP A 564 -21.45 19.65 -12.69
N PHE A 565 -21.48 18.35 -12.35
CA PHE A 565 -20.29 17.63 -11.89
C PHE A 565 -19.41 17.32 -13.11
N SER A 566 -18.56 18.26 -13.50
CA SER A 566 -17.43 17.96 -14.36
C SER A 566 -16.35 17.26 -13.53
N CYS A 567 -15.92 16.08 -13.99
CA CYS A 567 -14.70 15.41 -13.53
C CYS A 567 -13.54 16.42 -13.56
N PHE A 568 -12.87 16.56 -12.43
CA PHE A 568 -11.62 17.27 -12.32
C PHE A 568 -10.59 16.55 -13.21
N ASP A 569 -10.34 17.08 -14.36
CA ASP A 569 -9.11 16.91 -15.12
C ASP A 569 -8.10 17.90 -14.52
N GLY A 570 -7.50 17.45 -13.42
CA GLY A 570 -6.48 18.20 -12.70
C GLY A 570 -5.12 17.89 -13.27
N THR A 571 -4.81 18.42 -14.44
CA THR A 571 -3.42 18.76 -14.76
C THR A 571 -2.96 19.78 -13.72
N MET A 572 -2.01 19.36 -12.88
CA MET A 572 -1.34 20.21 -11.91
C MET A 572 -0.48 21.27 -12.62
N ASP A 573 -1.09 22.28 -13.22
CA ASP A 573 -0.46 23.52 -13.69
C ASP A 573 -0.48 24.59 -12.61
N GLY A 574 -0.03 24.27 -11.41
CA GLY A 574 -0.07 25.18 -10.27
C GLY A 574 1.19 25.24 -9.41
N LEU A 575 2.27 24.54 -9.77
CA LEU A 575 3.53 24.54 -9.00
C LEU A 575 4.78 24.90 -9.81
N ASN A 576 4.64 25.60 -10.94
CA ASN A 576 5.75 26.19 -11.68
C ASN A 576 5.97 27.65 -11.31
N MET A 577 6.26 27.93 -10.05
CA MET A 577 6.80 29.23 -9.62
C MET A 577 7.92 29.02 -8.60
N LEU A 578 8.99 28.28 -8.97
CA LEU A 578 10.27 28.26 -8.23
C LEU A 578 11.41 27.59 -9.03
N ASP A 579 11.39 27.67 -10.34
CA ASP A 579 12.46 27.10 -11.17
C ASP A 579 13.14 28.16 -12.06
N SER A 580 13.66 29.23 -11.45
CA SER A 580 14.46 30.19 -12.21
C SER A 580 15.64 30.80 -11.45
N ASP A 581 16.29 30.04 -10.53
CA ASP A 581 17.62 30.43 -10.00
C ASP A 581 18.34 29.25 -9.32
N LEU A 582 18.70 28.22 -10.09
CA LEU A 582 19.69 27.22 -9.65
C LEU A 582 20.78 27.06 -10.70
N GLY A 583 21.70 28.04 -10.73
CA GLY A 583 23.00 27.88 -11.30
C GLY A 583 23.83 26.91 -10.45
N ASP A 584 24.52 25.97 -11.14
CA ASP A 584 25.63 25.12 -10.67
C ASP A 584 25.69 24.84 -9.15
N VAL A 585 24.84 23.99 -8.65
CA VAL A 585 25.02 23.36 -7.33
C VAL A 585 25.61 21.97 -7.55
N ASN A 586 26.92 21.89 -7.33
CA ASN A 586 27.64 20.66 -7.06
C ASN A 586 26.85 19.88 -5.99
N MET A 587 26.17 18.81 -6.36
CA MET A 587 25.39 17.98 -5.45
C MET A 587 26.32 17.20 -4.52
N GLY A 588 26.92 17.91 -3.57
CA GLY A 588 27.45 17.30 -2.37
C GLY A 588 26.25 16.86 -1.52
N PHE A 589 26.12 15.56 -1.30
CA PHE A 589 25.16 14.98 -0.38
C PHE A 589 25.54 15.36 1.06
N ASP A 590 25.25 16.55 1.52
CA ASP A 590 25.27 16.90 2.94
C ASP A 590 23.96 16.40 3.60
N ILE A 591 23.84 15.08 3.67
CA ILE A 591 22.90 14.46 4.60
C ILE A 591 23.58 14.52 5.95
N ASP A 592 23.08 15.32 6.88
CA ASP A 592 23.48 15.23 8.29
C ASP A 592 22.91 13.93 8.88
N ILE A 593 23.51 12.80 8.47
CA ILE A 593 23.18 11.47 8.96
C ILE A 593 23.47 11.38 10.47
N ASN A 594 24.39 12.22 11.01
CA ASN A 594 24.74 12.23 12.41
C ASN A 594 23.67 12.90 13.27
N ALA A 595 23.13 14.05 12.87
CA ALA A 595 21.94 14.63 13.53
C ALA A 595 20.76 13.66 13.48
N TYR A 596 20.66 12.89 12.39
CA TYR A 596 19.64 11.88 12.19
C TYR A 596 19.83 10.63 13.06
N MET A 597 21.08 10.22 13.34
CA MET A 597 21.40 8.99 14.06
C MET A 597 21.72 9.21 15.54
N GLN A 598 22.09 10.43 15.98
CA GLN A 598 22.42 10.74 17.40
C GLN A 598 21.23 11.02 18.28
N GLY A 599 20.04 11.01 17.75
CA GLY A 599 18.86 11.32 18.53
C GLY A 599 18.19 12.53 17.94
N LEU A 600 17.53 12.28 16.88
CA LEU A 600 16.16 12.71 16.87
C LEU A 600 15.59 12.14 18.16
N PRO A 601 15.35 12.99 19.20
CA PRO A 601 14.51 12.54 20.30
C PRO A 601 13.32 11.90 19.58
N MET A 602 12.86 10.76 20.04
CA MET A 602 11.63 10.18 19.49
C MET A 602 10.44 11.14 19.67
N ASP A 603 10.57 12.19 20.47
CA ASP A 603 9.68 13.36 20.51
C ASP A 603 9.66 14.15 19.18
N SER A 604 10.75 14.17 18.40
CA SER A 604 10.71 14.68 17.02
C SER A 604 10.07 13.68 16.04
N LEU A 605 9.96 12.39 16.43
CA LEU A 605 9.15 11.40 15.75
C LEU A 605 7.66 11.48 16.16
N ASP A 606 7.31 12.15 17.25
CA ASP A 606 5.92 12.51 17.59
C ASP A 606 5.33 13.54 16.60
N GLY A 607 6.17 14.29 15.87
CA GLY A 607 5.79 15.08 14.68
C GLY A 607 5.55 14.25 13.42
N PHE A 608 5.91 12.97 13.41
CA PHE A 608 5.52 12.03 12.36
C PHE A 608 4.08 11.59 12.61
N HIS A 609 3.14 12.32 12.04
CA HIS A 609 1.79 11.84 11.89
C HIS A 609 1.85 10.46 11.22
N PHE A 610 1.33 9.43 11.92
CA PHE A 610 1.15 8.11 11.38
C PHE A 610 0.43 8.22 10.04
N GLY A 611 1.10 7.84 8.94
CA GLY A 611 0.55 7.79 7.60
C GLY A 611 0.97 8.86 6.64
N ARG A 612 1.73 9.86 7.02
CA ARG A 612 2.63 10.42 6.02
C ARG A 612 3.81 9.47 5.95
N SER A 613 4.10 8.95 4.77
CA SER A 613 5.49 8.58 4.47
C SER A 613 6.30 9.73 5.02
N PRO A 614 7.23 9.50 5.98
CA PRO A 614 7.86 10.57 6.71
C PRO A 614 8.27 11.65 5.70
N GLU A 615 7.98 12.94 5.93
CA GLU A 615 8.28 14.02 4.97
C GLU A 615 9.76 13.99 4.55
N TRP A 616 10.64 13.52 5.43
CA TRP A 616 12.03 13.26 5.09
C TRP A 616 12.23 12.15 4.04
N PHE A 617 11.24 11.30 3.76
CA PHE A 617 11.26 10.38 2.62
C PHE A 617 11.07 11.10 1.28
N TYR A 618 10.47 12.29 1.28
CA TYR A 618 10.18 13.08 0.08
C TYR A 618 10.97 14.38 -0.01
N ASP A 619 11.50 14.89 1.11
CA ASP A 619 12.06 16.24 1.20
C ASP A 619 13.58 16.19 1.45
N LEU A 620 14.34 15.62 0.51
CA LEU A 620 15.79 15.84 0.43
C LEU A 620 16.14 17.08 -0.40
N ASP A 621 15.19 17.66 -1.13
CA ASP A 621 15.41 18.87 -1.92
C ASP A 621 15.25 20.15 -1.10
N GLY A 622 14.63 20.10 0.08
CA GLY A 622 14.36 21.26 0.95
C GLY A 622 15.47 21.63 1.96
N TRP A 623 16.52 20.83 2.14
CA TRP A 623 17.56 21.04 3.17
C TRP A 623 18.79 21.80 2.69
N ALA A 624 18.86 22.21 1.44
CA ALA A 624 19.98 23.00 0.90
C ALA A 624 19.87 24.52 1.14
N ALA A 625 18.75 25.02 1.69
CA ALA A 625 18.57 26.44 1.98
C ALA A 625 18.55 26.70 3.50
N GLY A 626 19.74 27.00 4.03
CA GLY A 626 19.87 27.62 5.34
C GLY A 626 19.14 28.96 5.37
N SER A 627 18.02 29.07 6.06
CA SER A 627 17.39 30.35 6.38
C SER A 627 17.04 30.42 7.87
N ASN A 628 17.69 31.40 8.52
CA ASN A 628 17.45 31.96 9.82
C ASN A 628 15.93 32.08 10.12
N PHE A 629 15.44 31.31 11.06
CA PHE A 629 14.20 31.66 11.75
C PHE A 629 14.52 32.44 13.03
N GLY A 630 14.34 33.77 12.91
CA GLY A 630 14.32 34.67 14.04
C GLY A 630 13.13 34.35 14.94
N ASN A 631 13.44 34.28 16.20
CA ASN A 631 12.58 34.13 17.35
C ASN A 631 11.50 35.23 17.41
N PRO A 632 10.19 34.95 17.39
CA PRO A 632 9.21 35.97 17.78
C PRO A 632 8.96 35.89 19.28
N GLY A 633 9.40 36.97 19.98
CA GLY A 633 9.17 37.18 21.41
C GLY A 633 7.68 37.18 21.77
N TYR A 634 7.35 36.52 22.83
CA TYR A 634 6.08 36.68 23.53
C TYR A 634 6.06 38.03 24.25
N GLY A 635 5.05 38.82 23.98
CA GLY A 635 4.66 40.01 24.70
C GLY A 635 3.15 40.03 24.90
N VAL A 636 2.74 39.87 26.20
CA VAL A 636 1.45 40.11 26.86
C VAL A 636 0.28 39.23 26.40
#